data_68567ce4391da81e3380e7cc627b2c9d
#
_entry.id   68567ce4391da81e3380e7cc627b2c9d
#
_cell.length_a   1.000
_cell.length_b   1.000
_cell.length_c   1.000
_cell.angle_alpha   90.00
_cell.angle_beta   90.00
_cell.angle_gamma   90.00
#
_symmetry.space_group_name_H-M   'P 1'
#
loop_
_entity.id
_entity.type
_entity.pdbx_description
1 polymer ?
#
loop_
_entity_poly.entity_id
_entity_poly.type
_entity_poly.pdbx_seq_one_letter_code
_entity_poly.pdbx_strand_id
1 'polypeptide(L)'
;MNIKSTLSIFSIMLFFNVLLFSQTENQYSKFDPVSLKENAKYTLNFAPNNYDEKILYQCFSDMLDLARAEFRYVPKMKHNLSLDSAAQYQANFQATKDEKTLENNAPYKTTYYRLRKYGLSGNGEELVAKAKAYVGENEYSYYDLSLVLIQSILKNVKTADVMLNEQYTYMGFGFNTDAAMKSMYISLVLGNDRSFNPYKAAFNDKDVPYTKGQAGLKGYDEKICKKCASEPGMEMLSEWVSVNKNGEIYINCSNYKELKRLIGKDGDAIAIDIIQEGQYECNHHQVDYELYHRGTVTKPITFEKMLAANENANLKSGKLIAKIGTLPDNVDDSKNLELAVLVLKEGNRVCRSVIAKHIESKGADYTEKINFLKDEEGIKSTGEWTISPEDGTFTLSFPYEAKKVDYTAAGFGLDKNNPDLPPYKVNSVELISHISPDYYQDASYKAIQEKRAAAIKKDLQKYFPGMDIKLVYDYCWDEFKEKITQHPEYYDLSFKTLEEAAKELRLYNRYAAKVLDTNYLAPLRTMELRQSVTYYADSPSSEEAFALWKFNNAVKDPKKLGFAMSVEDYILKQVENGKFSSSSLEKMEIPFKKEYQTLLNNKLYAQYYKSPKLTPAMAEQMTKIYNLNTANQLLMYNTTVADVLAATINTTADIAKTQADIDKLYGVPAIPKDRVNSLNLEYQFKVINYLDTLPVNTETTTLLNSTYAKIKEIRNEKMDSWKNAFKLASYFNKRHDYMYSLSLMTPFLDDPTISEDFIFSYVSLAAHREETYLSGLFTKALQLAVDRNTARLCGLIDKLPTCILENEEAKKIICKECK
;
A
#
# COMPACT_ATOMS: atom_id res chain seq x y z
N MET A 1 -39.23 -25.93 -25.71
CA MET A 1 -38.27 -25.20 -24.88
C MET A 1 -38.96 -23.88 -24.48
N ASN A 2 -39.22 -23.70 -23.18
CA ASN A 2 -40.20 -22.72 -22.67
C ASN A 2 -39.64 -21.30 -22.67
N ILE A 3 -40.25 -20.43 -23.45
CA ILE A 3 -39.93 -18.98 -23.54
C ILE A 3 -40.13 -18.23 -22.19
N LYS A 4 -40.82 -18.82 -21.22
CA LYS A 4 -41.05 -18.23 -19.89
C LYS A 4 -39.83 -18.27 -18.95
N SER A 5 -38.85 -19.18 -19.17
CA SER A 5 -37.66 -19.25 -18.32
C SER A 5 -36.56 -18.26 -18.74
N THR A 6 -36.56 -17.80 -20.00
CA THR A 6 -35.59 -16.84 -20.52
C THR A 6 -35.91 -15.39 -20.14
N LEU A 7 -37.17 -15.04 -19.96
CA LEU A 7 -37.57 -13.72 -19.49
C LEU A 7 -37.27 -13.50 -18.00
N SER A 8 -37.35 -14.54 -17.17
CA SER A 8 -37.00 -14.45 -15.73
C SER A 8 -35.52 -14.23 -15.50
N ILE A 9 -34.65 -14.84 -16.31
CA ILE A 9 -33.20 -14.67 -16.18
C ILE A 9 -32.77 -13.28 -16.65
N PHE A 10 -33.41 -12.74 -17.68
CA PHE A 10 -33.13 -11.37 -18.16
C PHE A 10 -33.61 -10.28 -17.15
N SER A 11 -34.73 -10.49 -16.48
CA SER A 11 -35.20 -9.58 -15.42
C SER A 11 -34.31 -9.62 -14.18
N ILE A 12 -33.77 -10.79 -13.82
CA ILE A 12 -32.86 -10.91 -12.69
C ILE A 12 -31.51 -10.29 -13.05
N MET A 13 -31.00 -10.43 -14.28
CA MET A 13 -29.77 -9.75 -14.72
C MET A 13 -29.92 -8.21 -14.82
N LEU A 14 -31.11 -7.69 -15.20
CA LEU A 14 -31.36 -6.25 -15.17
C LEU A 14 -31.47 -5.72 -13.73
N PHE A 15 -32.07 -6.46 -12.81
CA PHE A 15 -32.13 -6.06 -11.41
C PHE A 15 -30.74 -6.15 -10.71
N PHE A 16 -29.88 -7.10 -11.08
CA PHE A 16 -28.51 -7.15 -10.57
C PHE A 16 -27.63 -6.03 -11.14
N ASN A 17 -27.83 -5.59 -12.40
CA ASN A 17 -27.12 -4.44 -12.94
C ASN A 17 -27.60 -3.09 -12.39
N VAL A 18 -28.85 -3.00 -11.91
CA VAL A 18 -29.37 -1.79 -11.25
C VAL A 18 -28.93 -1.73 -9.79
N LEU A 19 -28.63 -2.87 -9.15
CA LEU A 19 -28.10 -2.91 -7.78
C LEU A 19 -26.56 -2.77 -7.71
N LEU A 20 -25.85 -2.92 -8.83
CA LEU A 20 -24.38 -2.64 -8.92
C LEU A 20 -24.06 -1.15 -9.22
N PHE A 21 -25.06 -0.32 -9.50
CA PHE A 21 -24.99 1.12 -9.33
C PHE A 21 -25.44 1.54 -7.92
N SER A 22 -25.12 0.77 -6.89
CA SER A 22 -25.13 1.31 -5.54
C SER A 22 -24.10 2.43 -5.52
N GLN A 23 -24.61 3.65 -5.37
CA GLN A 23 -23.87 4.86 -5.12
C GLN A 23 -22.59 4.52 -4.33
N THR A 24 -21.44 4.62 -4.97
CA THR A 24 -20.19 4.79 -4.22
C THR A 24 -20.45 5.95 -3.28
N GLU A 25 -20.55 5.68 -2.00
CA GLU A 25 -20.69 6.72 -0.98
C GLU A 25 -19.60 7.74 -1.30
N ASN A 26 -20.00 8.97 -1.58
CA ASN A 26 -19.05 10.02 -1.90
C ASN A 26 -18.07 10.09 -0.71
N GLN A 27 -16.79 9.81 -0.95
CA GLN A 27 -15.75 9.77 0.08
C GLN A 27 -15.71 11.01 0.98
N TYR A 28 -16.26 12.14 0.50
CA TYR A 28 -16.34 13.40 1.22
C TYR A 28 -17.59 13.55 2.09
N SER A 29 -18.53 12.60 2.06
CA SER A 29 -19.85 12.71 2.72
C SER A 29 -19.79 12.67 4.26
N LYS A 30 -18.68 12.21 4.82
CA LYS A 30 -18.47 12.06 6.28
C LYS A 30 -17.63 13.17 6.90
N PHE A 31 -17.31 14.22 6.15
CA PHE A 31 -16.54 15.34 6.66
C PHE A 31 -17.29 16.05 7.79
N ASP A 32 -16.71 16.06 8.99
CA ASP A 32 -17.20 16.76 10.18
C ASP A 32 -16.01 17.09 11.11
N PRO A 33 -15.40 18.28 10.98
CA PRO A 33 -14.22 18.66 11.75
C PRO A 33 -14.58 19.10 13.18
N VAL A 34 -14.96 18.15 14.03
CA VAL A 34 -15.44 18.37 15.41
C VAL A 34 -14.48 19.24 16.24
N SER A 35 -13.18 19.22 15.94
CA SER A 35 -12.17 20.06 16.61
C SER A 35 -12.47 21.56 16.55
N LEU A 36 -13.17 22.05 15.51
CA LEU A 36 -13.55 23.46 15.44
C LEU A 36 -14.60 23.86 16.47
N LYS A 37 -15.31 22.92 17.09
CA LYS A 37 -16.28 23.19 18.18
C LYS A 37 -15.58 23.65 19.48
N GLU A 38 -14.29 23.45 19.61
CA GLU A 38 -13.49 23.98 20.72
C GLU A 38 -13.43 25.50 20.71
N ASN A 39 -13.64 26.16 19.56
CA ASN A 39 -13.77 27.58 19.47
C ASN A 39 -15.20 28.02 19.85
N ALA A 40 -15.37 28.53 21.07
CA ALA A 40 -16.68 28.94 21.61
C ALA A 40 -17.43 29.94 20.71
N LYS A 41 -16.73 30.76 19.89
CA LYS A 41 -17.38 31.68 18.96
C LYS A 41 -18.07 30.95 17.82
N TYR A 42 -17.59 29.81 17.41
CA TYR A 42 -18.17 29.04 16.30
C TYR A 42 -19.43 28.29 16.70
N THR A 43 -19.59 27.99 17.98
CA THR A 43 -20.79 27.33 18.53
C THR A 43 -21.91 28.29 18.93
N LEU A 44 -21.71 29.63 18.77
CA LEU A 44 -22.76 30.62 18.99
C LEU A 44 -23.82 30.53 17.89
N ASN A 45 -25.09 30.49 18.28
CA ASN A 45 -26.22 30.59 17.36
C ASN A 45 -26.40 32.04 16.91
N PHE A 46 -26.92 32.22 15.70
CA PHE A 46 -27.21 33.55 15.15
C PHE A 46 -28.48 33.51 14.30
N ALA A 47 -29.21 34.62 14.30
CA ALA A 47 -30.36 34.80 13.40
C ALA A 47 -29.88 35.10 11.96
N PRO A 48 -30.60 34.60 10.92
CA PRO A 48 -30.20 34.75 9.54
C PRO A 48 -29.97 36.21 9.05
N ASN A 49 -30.57 37.19 9.71
CA ASN A 49 -30.45 38.63 9.44
C ASN A 49 -29.56 39.40 10.44
N ASN A 50 -28.98 38.69 11.42
CA ASN A 50 -28.15 39.29 12.44
C ASN A 50 -26.98 38.36 12.79
N TYR A 51 -25.97 38.36 11.96
CA TYR A 51 -24.76 37.54 12.13
C TYR A 51 -23.50 38.40 12.09
N ASP A 52 -22.45 37.91 12.74
CA ASP A 52 -21.12 38.52 12.66
C ASP A 52 -20.40 37.95 11.43
N GLU A 53 -20.23 38.78 10.39
CA GLU A 53 -19.59 38.42 9.13
C GLU A 53 -18.17 37.89 9.34
N LYS A 54 -17.43 38.43 10.31
CA LYS A 54 -16.05 38.00 10.58
C LYS A 54 -16.00 36.60 11.19
N ILE A 55 -16.93 36.32 12.13
CA ILE A 55 -17.00 34.99 12.73
C ILE A 55 -17.44 33.96 11.68
N LEU A 56 -18.46 34.29 10.88
CA LEU A 56 -18.93 33.40 9.81
C LEU A 56 -17.81 33.09 8.80
N TYR A 57 -17.17 34.15 8.32
CA TYR A 57 -16.05 34.02 7.38
C TYR A 57 -14.94 33.17 7.98
N GLN A 58 -14.49 33.45 9.21
CA GLN A 58 -13.39 32.73 9.83
C GLN A 58 -13.74 31.25 10.05
N CYS A 59 -14.94 30.95 10.54
CA CYS A 59 -15.41 29.59 10.75
C CYS A 59 -15.47 28.81 9.43
N PHE A 60 -16.02 29.42 8.38
CA PHE A 60 -16.08 28.80 7.05
C PHE A 60 -14.69 28.59 6.45
N SER A 61 -13.79 29.58 6.58
CA SER A 61 -12.41 29.47 6.10
C SER A 61 -11.64 28.38 6.81
N ASP A 62 -11.70 28.31 8.15
CA ASP A 62 -11.02 27.27 8.93
C ASP A 62 -11.56 25.88 8.58
N MET A 63 -12.87 25.75 8.36
CA MET A 63 -13.50 24.51 7.95
C MET A 63 -13.11 24.09 6.53
N LEU A 64 -13.04 25.03 5.61
CA LEU A 64 -12.55 24.80 4.24
C LEU A 64 -11.09 24.33 4.25
N ASP A 65 -10.24 24.98 5.04
CA ASP A 65 -8.83 24.61 5.16
C ASP A 65 -8.67 23.18 5.71
N LEU A 66 -9.50 22.81 6.71
CA LEU A 66 -9.50 21.43 7.23
C LEU A 66 -9.99 20.42 6.20
N ALA A 67 -11.04 20.73 5.44
CA ALA A 67 -11.49 19.85 4.37
C ALA A 67 -10.40 19.65 3.29
N ARG A 68 -9.73 20.72 2.91
CA ARG A 68 -8.62 20.68 1.96
C ARG A 68 -7.42 19.89 2.51
N ALA A 69 -7.08 20.08 3.79
CA ALA A 69 -5.99 19.34 4.45
C ALA A 69 -6.32 17.85 4.60
N GLU A 70 -7.57 17.50 4.92
CA GLU A 70 -8.01 16.12 5.09
C GLU A 70 -8.02 15.34 3.77
N PHE A 71 -8.54 15.96 2.71
CA PHE A 71 -8.75 15.22 1.46
C PHE A 71 -7.65 15.39 0.41
N ARG A 72 -6.86 16.47 0.46
CA ARG A 72 -5.84 16.77 -0.57
C ARG A 72 -4.50 17.28 -0.02
N TYR A 73 -4.37 17.49 1.29
CA TYR A 73 -3.13 17.98 1.91
C TYR A 73 -2.58 19.28 1.32
N VAL A 74 -3.44 20.20 0.96
CA VAL A 74 -3.05 21.49 0.37
C VAL A 74 -2.93 22.58 1.41
N PRO A 75 -2.10 23.63 1.17
CA PRO A 75 -1.95 24.75 2.09
C PRO A 75 -3.26 25.49 2.34
N LYS A 76 -3.30 26.20 3.46
CA LYS A 76 -4.39 27.11 3.82
C LYS A 76 -4.62 28.15 2.75
N MET A 77 -5.88 28.49 2.54
CA MET A 77 -6.26 29.52 1.59
C MET A 77 -5.92 30.91 2.11
N LYS A 78 -5.45 31.78 1.23
CA LYS A 78 -5.27 33.20 1.53
C LYS A 78 -6.55 33.95 1.21
N HIS A 79 -6.99 34.79 2.11
CA HIS A 79 -8.14 35.66 1.90
C HIS A 79 -7.83 36.83 0.96
N ASN A 80 -8.81 37.18 0.09
CA ASN A 80 -8.67 38.34 -0.79
C ASN A 80 -9.99 39.09 -0.97
N LEU A 81 -9.95 40.39 -0.66
CA LEU A 81 -11.13 41.27 -0.67
C LEU A 81 -11.76 41.48 -2.05
N SER A 82 -10.99 41.42 -3.13
CA SER A 82 -11.55 41.52 -4.48
C SER A 82 -12.32 40.24 -4.85
N LEU A 83 -11.87 39.09 -4.37
CA LEU A 83 -12.60 37.82 -4.53
C LEU A 83 -13.88 37.82 -3.68
N ASP A 84 -13.84 38.40 -2.43
CA ASP A 84 -15.06 38.59 -1.62
C ASP A 84 -16.09 39.44 -2.35
N SER A 85 -15.64 40.52 -2.94
CA SER A 85 -16.54 41.43 -3.67
C SER A 85 -17.24 40.75 -4.84
N ALA A 86 -16.53 39.89 -5.57
CA ALA A 86 -17.10 39.10 -6.64
C ALA A 86 -18.05 38.02 -6.12
N ALA A 87 -17.67 37.32 -5.01
CA ALA A 87 -18.50 36.34 -4.36
C ALA A 87 -19.77 36.95 -3.75
N GLN A 88 -19.64 38.08 -3.07
CA GLN A 88 -20.78 38.78 -2.47
C GLN A 88 -21.79 39.27 -3.53
N TYR A 89 -21.28 39.72 -4.67
CA TYR A 89 -22.15 40.10 -5.81
C TYR A 89 -23.02 38.92 -6.27
N GLN A 90 -22.48 37.72 -6.35
CA GLN A 90 -23.22 36.52 -6.71
C GLN A 90 -24.16 36.02 -5.60
N ALA A 91 -23.72 36.03 -4.35
CA ALA A 91 -24.58 35.66 -3.23
C ALA A 91 -25.81 36.56 -3.11
N ASN A 92 -25.64 37.89 -3.34
CA ASN A 92 -26.73 38.83 -3.36
C ASN A 92 -27.72 38.53 -4.49
N PHE A 93 -27.23 38.17 -5.67
CA PHE A 93 -28.08 37.81 -6.81
C PHE A 93 -28.89 36.54 -6.53
N GLN A 94 -28.24 35.50 -5.99
CA GLN A 94 -28.90 34.26 -5.63
C GLN A 94 -30.01 34.48 -4.60
N ALA A 95 -29.71 35.25 -3.55
CA ALA A 95 -30.70 35.62 -2.51
C ALA A 95 -31.89 36.37 -3.09
N THR A 96 -31.66 37.28 -4.03
CA THR A 96 -32.72 38.04 -4.70
C THR A 96 -33.60 37.16 -5.58
N LYS A 97 -33.04 36.14 -6.21
CA LYS A 97 -33.74 35.19 -7.10
C LYS A 97 -34.29 33.97 -6.38
N ASP A 98 -33.92 33.73 -5.12
CA ASP A 98 -34.16 32.52 -4.36
C ASP A 98 -33.70 31.25 -5.11
N GLU A 99 -32.57 31.35 -5.86
CA GLU A 99 -32.07 30.31 -6.71
C GLU A 99 -30.56 30.06 -6.51
N LYS A 100 -30.19 28.80 -6.36
CA LYS A 100 -28.77 28.37 -6.36
C LYS A 100 -28.29 28.33 -7.80
N THR A 101 -27.58 29.33 -8.27
CA THR A 101 -27.10 29.45 -9.64
C THR A 101 -25.73 30.11 -9.75
N LEU A 102 -24.94 29.69 -10.75
CA LEU A 102 -23.69 30.35 -11.14
C LEU A 102 -23.94 31.46 -12.19
N GLU A 103 -25.10 31.49 -12.84
CA GLU A 103 -25.45 32.53 -13.79
C GLU A 103 -25.98 33.79 -13.09
N ASN A 104 -25.69 34.94 -13.66
CA ASN A 104 -26.17 36.25 -13.19
C ASN A 104 -26.69 37.06 -14.37
N ASN A 105 -27.17 38.27 -14.16
CA ASN A 105 -27.63 39.15 -15.21
C ASN A 105 -26.46 39.70 -16.05
N ALA A 106 -26.69 39.94 -17.35
CA ALA A 106 -25.73 40.65 -18.17
C ALA A 106 -25.42 42.05 -17.60
N PRO A 107 -24.20 42.56 -17.73
CA PRO A 107 -23.05 41.98 -18.41
C PRO A 107 -22.23 40.98 -17.56
N TYR A 108 -22.57 40.75 -16.29
CA TYR A 108 -21.80 39.95 -15.32
C TYR A 108 -22.34 38.51 -15.24
N LYS A 109 -22.74 37.94 -16.36
CA LYS A 109 -23.43 36.66 -16.42
C LYS A 109 -22.62 35.49 -15.87
N THR A 110 -21.31 35.44 -16.11
CA THR A 110 -20.41 34.36 -15.69
C THR A 110 -19.42 34.82 -14.63
N THR A 111 -18.80 33.89 -13.93
CA THR A 111 -17.72 34.14 -12.95
C THR A 111 -16.62 35.02 -13.57
N TYR A 112 -16.21 34.74 -14.80
CA TYR A 112 -15.21 35.53 -15.53
C TYR A 112 -15.52 37.04 -15.52
N TYR A 113 -16.74 37.42 -15.89
CA TYR A 113 -17.11 38.83 -15.95
C TYR A 113 -17.28 39.45 -14.57
N ARG A 114 -17.69 38.68 -13.57
CA ARG A 114 -17.78 39.16 -12.19
C ARG A 114 -16.40 39.44 -11.62
N LEU A 115 -15.43 38.55 -11.84
CA LEU A 115 -14.03 38.77 -11.41
C LEU A 115 -13.47 40.02 -12.07
N ARG A 116 -13.69 40.19 -13.35
CA ARG A 116 -13.24 41.38 -14.08
C ARG A 116 -13.88 42.70 -13.60
N LYS A 117 -15.12 42.67 -13.14
CA LYS A 117 -15.79 43.80 -12.52
C LYS A 117 -15.01 44.36 -11.33
N TYR A 118 -14.37 43.49 -10.58
CA TYR A 118 -13.62 43.84 -9.37
C TYR A 118 -12.08 43.90 -9.58
N GLY A 119 -11.65 44.13 -10.82
CA GLY A 119 -10.25 44.39 -11.17
C GLY A 119 -9.38 43.14 -11.27
N LEU A 120 -9.97 41.95 -11.26
CA LEU A 120 -9.27 40.69 -11.40
C LEU A 120 -9.14 40.27 -12.88
N SER A 121 -8.24 39.31 -13.17
CA SER A 121 -7.96 38.86 -14.56
C SER A 121 -9.12 38.12 -15.22
N GLY A 122 -10.09 37.66 -14.45
CA GLY A 122 -11.15 36.77 -14.93
C GLY A 122 -10.85 35.28 -14.71
N ASN A 123 -9.62 34.95 -14.30
CA ASN A 123 -9.25 33.56 -13.94
C ASN A 123 -9.66 33.28 -12.51
N GLY A 124 -10.40 32.22 -12.33
CA GLY A 124 -10.89 31.75 -11.02
C GLY A 124 -12.12 30.90 -11.21
N GLU A 125 -12.43 30.12 -10.21
CA GLU A 125 -13.63 29.28 -10.15
C GLU A 125 -14.56 29.76 -9.05
N GLU A 126 -15.84 29.54 -9.26
CA GLU A 126 -16.86 29.92 -8.30
C GLU A 126 -17.75 28.72 -7.96
N LEU A 127 -17.95 28.52 -6.69
CA LEU A 127 -18.81 27.49 -6.14
C LEU A 127 -19.95 28.14 -5.38
N VAL A 128 -21.14 27.58 -5.51
CA VAL A 128 -22.32 28.09 -4.84
C VAL A 128 -23.01 27.03 -4.02
N ALA A 129 -23.48 27.41 -2.85
CA ALA A 129 -24.27 26.51 -2.01
C ALA A 129 -25.50 27.25 -1.47
N LYS A 130 -26.51 26.45 -1.08
CA LYS A 130 -27.76 26.92 -0.48
C LYS A 130 -28.02 26.07 0.76
N ALA A 131 -28.41 26.71 1.85
CA ALA A 131 -28.94 26.06 3.06
C ALA A 131 -30.32 26.63 3.38
N LYS A 132 -31.12 25.93 4.19
CA LYS A 132 -32.32 26.54 4.83
C LYS A 132 -31.88 27.56 5.86
N ALA A 133 -32.68 28.57 6.13
CA ALA A 133 -32.35 29.59 7.11
C ALA A 133 -32.37 29.06 8.56
N TYR A 134 -33.13 28.01 8.82
CA TYR A 134 -33.29 27.40 10.14
C TYR A 134 -33.18 25.88 10.08
N VAL A 135 -32.72 25.27 11.15
CA VAL A 135 -32.75 23.82 11.40
C VAL A 135 -34.01 23.47 12.17
N GLY A 136 -35.10 23.14 11.46
CA GLY A 136 -36.42 23.06 12.08
C GLY A 136 -36.90 24.45 12.53
N GLU A 137 -37.05 24.64 13.84
CA GLU A 137 -37.38 25.92 14.46
C GLU A 137 -36.16 26.63 15.07
N ASN A 138 -34.97 26.04 15.00
CA ASN A 138 -33.75 26.52 15.63
C ASN A 138 -32.84 27.29 14.67
N GLU A 139 -32.12 28.25 15.22
CA GLU A 139 -31.05 28.97 14.54
C GLU A 139 -29.80 28.10 14.39
N TYR A 140 -29.02 28.35 13.32
CA TYR A 140 -27.72 27.73 13.15
C TYR A 140 -26.68 28.33 14.09
N SER A 141 -25.74 27.49 14.56
CA SER A 141 -24.44 27.99 14.95
C SER A 141 -23.59 28.34 13.73
N TYR A 142 -22.53 29.14 13.88
CA TYR A 142 -21.58 29.40 12.80
C TYR A 142 -20.93 28.11 12.30
N TYR A 143 -20.65 27.17 13.22
CA TYR A 143 -20.14 25.84 12.89
C TYR A 143 -21.13 25.03 12.02
N ASP A 144 -22.38 24.90 12.47
CA ASP A 144 -23.36 24.04 11.78
C ASP A 144 -23.69 24.58 10.39
N LEU A 145 -23.82 25.91 10.24
CA LEU A 145 -24.03 26.52 8.95
C LEU A 145 -22.83 26.27 8.02
N SER A 146 -21.61 26.54 8.50
CA SER A 146 -20.39 26.32 7.70
C SER A 146 -20.27 24.87 7.29
N LEU A 147 -20.56 23.91 8.17
CA LEU A 147 -20.55 22.48 7.88
C LEU A 147 -21.57 22.12 6.80
N VAL A 148 -22.81 22.55 6.92
CA VAL A 148 -23.86 22.28 5.91
C VAL A 148 -23.46 22.82 4.54
N LEU A 149 -22.87 24.02 4.49
CA LEU A 149 -22.45 24.65 3.24
C LEU A 149 -21.25 23.91 2.60
N ILE A 150 -20.24 23.57 3.39
CA ILE A 150 -19.09 22.78 2.89
C ILE A 150 -19.53 21.40 2.45
N GLN A 151 -20.35 20.70 3.23
CA GLN A 151 -20.90 19.40 2.85
C GLN A 151 -21.75 19.47 1.58
N SER A 152 -22.50 20.56 1.39
CA SER A 152 -23.28 20.78 0.13
C SER A 152 -22.38 20.88 -1.10
N ILE A 153 -21.19 21.47 -0.98
CA ILE A 153 -20.19 21.54 -2.05
C ILE A 153 -19.52 20.15 -2.22
N LEU A 154 -19.14 19.51 -1.14
CA LEU A 154 -18.50 18.19 -1.16
C LEU A 154 -19.40 17.07 -1.68
N LYS A 155 -20.69 17.20 -1.56
CA LYS A 155 -21.68 16.20 -2.01
C LYS A 155 -21.61 15.90 -3.51
N ASN A 156 -21.19 16.85 -4.32
CA ASN A 156 -20.99 16.66 -5.75
C ASN A 156 -19.50 16.55 -6.05
N VAL A 157 -19.06 15.46 -6.65
CA VAL A 157 -17.65 15.17 -6.94
C VAL A 157 -16.99 16.30 -7.75
N LYS A 158 -17.71 16.89 -8.73
CA LYS A 158 -17.14 17.98 -9.53
C LYS A 158 -16.87 19.25 -8.72
N THR A 159 -17.81 19.64 -7.86
CA THR A 159 -17.63 20.82 -7.00
C THR A 159 -16.63 20.56 -5.90
N ALA A 160 -16.55 19.32 -5.41
CA ALA A 160 -15.52 18.88 -4.46
C ALA A 160 -14.13 18.96 -5.10
N ASP A 161 -13.96 18.43 -6.32
CA ASP A 161 -12.68 18.48 -7.03
C ASP A 161 -12.21 19.92 -7.28
N VAL A 162 -13.12 20.85 -7.58
CA VAL A 162 -12.78 22.28 -7.70
C VAL A 162 -12.36 22.86 -6.35
N MET A 163 -13.14 22.62 -5.29
CA MET A 163 -12.88 23.15 -3.95
C MET A 163 -11.55 22.61 -3.36
N LEU A 164 -11.24 21.38 -3.64
CA LEU A 164 -10.05 20.67 -3.13
C LEU A 164 -8.84 20.82 -4.07
N ASN A 165 -8.96 21.53 -5.19
CA ASN A 165 -7.87 21.67 -6.15
C ASN A 165 -6.73 22.54 -5.58
N GLU A 166 -5.53 22.00 -5.63
CA GLU A 166 -4.31 22.61 -5.11
C GLU A 166 -3.88 23.89 -5.83
N GLN A 167 -4.28 24.06 -7.10
CA GLN A 167 -3.96 25.26 -7.86
C GLN A 167 -4.58 26.53 -7.29
N TYR A 168 -5.66 26.42 -6.51
CA TYR A 168 -6.28 27.57 -5.88
C TYR A 168 -5.68 27.81 -4.51
N THR A 169 -5.10 28.98 -4.34
CA THR A 169 -4.40 29.39 -3.11
C THR A 169 -5.03 30.61 -2.44
N TYR A 170 -6.01 31.25 -3.13
CA TYR A 170 -6.76 32.38 -2.61
C TYR A 170 -8.26 32.10 -2.64
N MET A 171 -8.98 32.69 -1.71
CA MET A 171 -10.43 32.59 -1.64
C MET A 171 -11.09 33.96 -1.35
N GLY A 172 -12.29 34.08 -1.84
CA GLY A 172 -13.26 35.08 -1.42
C GLY A 172 -14.59 34.43 -1.11
N PHE A 173 -15.29 34.97 -0.15
CA PHE A 173 -16.53 34.45 0.37
C PHE A 173 -17.63 35.50 0.33
N GLY A 174 -18.79 35.18 -0.20
CA GLY A 174 -19.99 35.99 -0.17
C GLY A 174 -21.13 35.22 0.45
N PHE A 175 -21.93 35.90 1.28
CA PHE A 175 -23.06 35.32 1.98
C PHE A 175 -24.25 36.27 1.95
N ASN A 176 -25.45 35.75 1.70
CA ASN A 176 -26.68 36.49 1.86
C ASN A 176 -27.88 35.57 2.13
N THR A 177 -28.96 36.16 2.63
CA THR A 177 -30.24 35.47 2.87
C THR A 177 -31.32 36.01 1.91
N ASP A 178 -32.29 35.17 1.56
CA ASP A 178 -33.45 35.65 0.80
C ASP A 178 -34.31 36.65 1.61
N ALA A 179 -35.12 37.44 0.95
CA ALA A 179 -35.98 38.43 1.58
C ALA A 179 -37.00 37.84 2.56
N ALA A 180 -37.37 36.59 2.37
CA ALA A 180 -38.30 35.86 3.24
C ALA A 180 -37.58 35.12 4.40
N MET A 181 -36.25 35.24 4.50
CA MET A 181 -35.41 34.55 5.47
C MET A 181 -35.61 33.02 5.57
N LYS A 182 -35.92 32.39 4.42
CA LYS A 182 -36.12 30.92 4.33
C LYS A 182 -34.87 30.20 3.89
N SER A 183 -34.02 30.88 3.15
CA SER A 183 -32.82 30.30 2.54
C SER A 183 -31.61 31.20 2.71
N MET A 184 -30.46 30.58 2.89
CA MET A 184 -29.16 31.22 2.95
C MET A 184 -28.31 30.77 1.77
N TYR A 185 -27.57 31.72 1.17
CA TYR A 185 -26.78 31.50 -0.04
C TYR A 185 -25.34 31.86 0.19
N ILE A 186 -24.43 31.03 -0.28
CA ILE A 186 -23.04 31.42 -0.38
C ILE A 186 -22.58 31.38 -1.85
N SER A 187 -21.61 32.22 -2.11
CA SER A 187 -20.69 32.06 -3.21
C SER A 187 -19.26 32.01 -2.65
N LEU A 188 -18.52 31.02 -3.06
CA LEU A 188 -17.10 30.83 -2.77
C LEU A 188 -16.34 31.00 -4.08
N VAL A 189 -15.54 32.04 -4.16
CA VAL A 189 -14.66 32.26 -5.33
C VAL A 189 -13.26 31.84 -4.96
N LEU A 190 -12.70 30.96 -5.79
CA LEU A 190 -11.35 30.44 -5.67
C LEU A 190 -10.47 31.08 -6.73
N GLY A 191 -9.29 31.52 -6.31
CA GLY A 191 -8.31 32.16 -7.19
C GLY A 191 -6.90 31.62 -6.97
N ASN A 192 -6.04 31.95 -7.90
CA ASN A 192 -4.61 31.72 -7.83
C ASN A 192 -3.88 33.04 -8.21
N ASP A 193 -2.54 33.01 -8.24
CA ASP A 193 -1.77 34.22 -8.56
C ASP A 193 -2.15 34.85 -9.89
N ARG A 194 -2.62 34.05 -10.87
CA ARG A 194 -3.17 34.52 -12.14
C ARG A 194 -4.43 35.36 -12.03
N SER A 195 -5.21 35.15 -10.98
CA SER A 195 -6.44 35.89 -10.75
C SER A 195 -6.17 37.38 -10.52
N PHE A 196 -4.97 37.72 -10.06
CA PHE A 196 -4.62 39.11 -9.64
C PHE A 196 -3.85 39.91 -10.67
N ASN A 197 -3.69 39.45 -11.89
CA ASN A 197 -2.91 40.00 -12.98
C ASN A 197 -2.42 41.47 -12.71
N PRO A 198 -1.25 41.65 -12.12
CA PRO A 198 -0.72 42.96 -11.77
C PRO A 198 -0.22 43.73 -12.98
N TYR A 199 -0.10 43.08 -14.16
CA TYR A 199 0.57 43.65 -15.30
C TYR A 199 -0.36 44.42 -16.30
N LYS A 200 -1.67 44.41 -16.10
CA LYS A 200 -2.59 45.17 -16.96
C LYS A 200 -2.28 46.65 -17.02
N ALA A 201 -1.65 47.20 -15.99
CA ALA A 201 -1.32 48.63 -15.94
C ALA A 201 0.06 48.95 -16.55
N ALA A 202 0.94 47.96 -16.80
CA ALA A 202 2.31 48.17 -17.23
C ALA A 202 2.55 47.87 -18.74
N PHE A 203 1.59 47.23 -19.40
CA PHE A 203 1.73 46.90 -20.82
C PHE A 203 1.50 48.12 -21.72
N ASN A 204 2.57 48.53 -22.38
CA ASN A 204 2.49 49.33 -23.54
C ASN A 204 2.37 48.40 -24.77
N ASP A 205 1.24 48.38 -25.44
CA ASP A 205 1.00 47.54 -26.65
C ASP A 205 2.11 47.63 -27.71
N LYS A 206 2.94 48.68 -27.65
CA LYS A 206 4.05 48.89 -28.57
C LYS A 206 5.30 48.06 -28.29
N ASP A 207 5.42 47.56 -27.08
CA ASP A 207 6.61 46.81 -26.65
C ASP A 207 6.39 45.29 -26.66
N VAL A 208 5.19 44.83 -27.02
CA VAL A 208 4.88 43.41 -27.09
C VAL A 208 5.30 42.84 -28.45
N PRO A 209 6.21 41.87 -28.51
CA PRO A 209 6.76 41.35 -29.77
C PRO A 209 5.80 40.52 -30.61
N TYR A 210 4.54 40.35 -30.18
CA TYR A 210 3.51 39.59 -30.88
C TYR A 210 2.16 40.33 -30.89
N THR A 211 1.32 40.03 -31.84
CA THR A 211 -0.02 40.63 -32.01
C THR A 211 -1.11 39.74 -31.47
N LYS A 212 -2.16 40.34 -30.83
CA LYS A 212 -3.36 39.62 -30.39
C LYS A 212 -4.02 38.85 -31.52
N GLY A 213 -4.51 37.64 -31.20
CA GLY A 213 -5.25 36.83 -32.18
C GLY A 213 -4.44 36.21 -33.29
N GLN A 214 -3.13 36.01 -33.09
CA GLN A 214 -2.30 35.31 -34.04
C GLN A 214 -2.88 33.96 -34.43
N ALA A 215 -2.70 33.54 -35.66
CA ALA A 215 -3.07 32.24 -36.21
C ALA A 215 -4.55 31.84 -36.03
N GLY A 216 -5.41 32.76 -35.66
CA GLY A 216 -6.85 32.50 -35.43
C GLY A 216 -7.13 31.69 -34.17
N LEU A 217 -6.22 31.73 -33.18
CA LEU A 217 -6.37 31.03 -31.90
C LEU A 217 -7.61 31.54 -31.14
N LYS A 218 -8.25 30.58 -30.44
CA LYS A 218 -9.38 30.82 -29.55
C LYS A 218 -9.10 30.29 -28.17
N GLY A 219 -9.78 30.85 -27.17
CA GLY A 219 -9.61 30.45 -25.79
C GLY A 219 -10.06 29.04 -25.45
N TYR A 220 -9.66 28.63 -24.28
CA TYR A 220 -10.04 27.36 -23.66
C TYR A 220 -11.57 27.22 -23.60
N ASP A 221 -12.03 26.00 -23.90
CA ASP A 221 -13.43 25.61 -23.78
C ASP A 221 -13.48 24.27 -23.03
N GLU A 222 -14.11 24.27 -21.86
CA GLU A 222 -14.13 23.07 -20.99
C GLU A 222 -14.73 21.84 -21.68
N LYS A 223 -15.79 22.01 -22.48
CA LYS A 223 -16.44 20.87 -23.15
C LYS A 223 -15.54 20.24 -24.22
N ILE A 224 -14.83 21.07 -24.95
CA ILE A 224 -13.94 20.67 -26.05
C ILE A 224 -12.60 20.16 -25.49
N CYS A 225 -12.05 20.85 -24.50
CA CYS A 225 -10.69 20.64 -24.01
C CYS A 225 -10.58 19.59 -22.88
N LYS A 226 -11.71 19.12 -22.32
CA LYS A 226 -11.74 18.22 -21.18
C LYS A 226 -10.81 17.00 -21.28
N LYS A 227 -10.64 16.45 -22.48
CA LYS A 227 -9.75 15.29 -22.70
C LYS A 227 -8.26 15.66 -22.70
N CYS A 228 -7.91 16.90 -23.05
CA CYS A 228 -6.51 17.33 -23.04
C CYS A 228 -5.94 17.45 -21.63
N ALA A 229 -6.76 17.74 -20.63
CA ALA A 229 -6.32 17.93 -19.27
C ALA A 229 -5.81 16.64 -18.60
N SER A 230 -6.27 15.48 -19.06
CA SER A 230 -6.01 14.18 -18.44
C SER A 230 -5.23 13.18 -19.31
N GLU A 231 -4.71 13.60 -20.48
CA GLU A 231 -3.99 12.69 -21.38
C GLU A 231 -2.51 12.59 -21.00
N PRO A 232 -2.04 11.47 -20.43
CA PRO A 232 -0.63 11.24 -20.17
C PRO A 232 0.19 11.24 -21.46
N GLY A 233 1.45 11.63 -21.38
CA GLY A 233 2.36 11.60 -22.52
C GLY A 233 2.20 12.77 -23.50
N MET A 234 1.25 13.68 -23.28
CA MET A 234 1.07 14.85 -24.12
C MET A 234 2.25 15.82 -24.00
N GLU A 235 2.92 15.83 -22.86
CA GLU A 235 4.16 16.58 -22.60
C GLU A 235 5.32 16.21 -23.55
N MET A 236 5.33 14.98 -24.07
CA MET A 236 6.33 14.53 -25.04
C MET A 236 6.28 15.31 -26.37
N LEU A 237 5.15 15.97 -26.66
CA LEU A 237 5.01 16.73 -27.90
C LEU A 237 6.10 17.78 -28.06
N SER A 238 6.50 18.47 -27.00
CA SER A 238 7.56 19.48 -27.07
C SER A 238 8.96 18.88 -27.24
N GLU A 239 9.19 17.64 -26.79
CA GLU A 239 10.45 16.95 -26.98
C GLU A 239 10.66 16.52 -28.44
N TRP A 240 9.56 16.38 -29.19
CA TRP A 240 9.62 16.04 -30.61
C TRP A 240 9.87 17.25 -31.54
N VAL A 241 9.77 18.48 -30.99
CA VAL A 241 9.90 19.70 -31.79
C VAL A 241 11.30 20.28 -31.67
N SER A 242 11.90 20.64 -32.76
CA SER A 242 13.22 21.25 -32.82
C SER A 242 13.31 22.25 -33.96
N VAL A 243 14.28 23.18 -33.86
CA VAL A 243 14.61 24.13 -34.94
C VAL A 243 15.96 23.72 -35.52
N ASN A 244 16.07 23.66 -36.83
CA ASN A 244 17.35 23.43 -37.52
C ASN A 244 18.12 24.75 -37.75
N LYS A 245 19.34 24.66 -38.27
CA LYS A 245 20.21 25.81 -38.52
C LYS A 245 19.65 26.83 -39.53
N ASN A 246 18.66 26.44 -40.31
CA ASN A 246 18.00 27.30 -41.31
C ASN A 246 16.71 27.98 -40.74
N GLY A 247 16.48 27.89 -39.44
CA GLY A 247 15.25 28.40 -38.82
C GLY A 247 13.99 27.59 -39.14
N GLU A 248 14.14 26.37 -39.68
CA GLU A 248 12.99 25.50 -39.97
C GLU A 248 12.62 24.70 -38.75
N ILE A 249 11.34 24.65 -38.41
CA ILE A 249 10.79 23.94 -37.27
C ILE A 249 10.35 22.55 -37.72
N TYR A 250 10.89 21.53 -37.10
CA TYR A 250 10.59 20.11 -37.36
C TYR A 250 9.94 19.43 -36.18
N ILE A 251 9.03 18.49 -36.48
CA ILE A 251 8.59 17.46 -35.54
C ILE A 251 9.29 16.16 -35.86
N ASN A 252 9.94 15.55 -34.86
CA ASN A 252 10.63 14.25 -34.95
C ASN A 252 9.98 13.29 -33.96
N CYS A 253 8.84 12.74 -34.34
CA CYS A 253 8.05 11.87 -33.49
C CYS A 253 8.49 10.41 -33.66
N SER A 254 8.83 9.76 -32.56
CA SER A 254 9.25 8.34 -32.55
C SER A 254 8.08 7.37 -32.81
N ASN A 255 6.85 7.78 -32.55
CA ASN A 255 5.64 6.99 -32.78
C ASN A 255 4.47 7.86 -33.28
N TYR A 256 4.30 7.95 -34.58
CA TYR A 256 3.24 8.77 -35.19
C TYR A 256 1.82 8.29 -34.83
N LYS A 257 1.66 7.02 -34.42
CA LYS A 257 0.34 6.51 -34.01
C LYS A 257 -0.08 7.13 -32.67
N GLU A 258 0.89 7.38 -31.81
CA GLU A 258 0.65 8.11 -30.55
C GLU A 258 0.29 9.56 -30.83
N LEU A 259 1.05 10.24 -31.69
CA LEU A 259 0.71 11.58 -32.15
C LEU A 259 -0.70 11.64 -32.75
N LYS A 260 -1.07 10.67 -33.60
CA LYS A 260 -2.42 10.55 -34.14
C LYS A 260 -3.50 10.41 -33.07
N ARG A 261 -3.21 9.64 -32.01
CA ARG A 261 -4.14 9.49 -30.88
C ARG A 261 -4.38 10.83 -30.19
N LEU A 262 -3.34 11.63 -30.03
CA LEU A 262 -3.40 12.91 -29.33
C LEU A 262 -4.11 13.99 -30.14
N ILE A 263 -3.83 14.10 -31.47
CA ILE A 263 -4.31 15.22 -32.31
C ILE A 263 -4.83 14.75 -33.68
N GLY A 264 -5.26 13.51 -33.82
CA GLY A 264 -5.68 12.95 -35.11
C GLY A 264 -7.17 13.06 -35.42
N LYS A 265 -7.95 13.81 -34.65
CA LYS A 265 -9.35 14.08 -35.00
C LYS A 265 -9.44 15.27 -35.99
N ASP A 266 -10.48 15.25 -36.82
CA ASP A 266 -10.76 16.37 -37.68
C ASP A 266 -10.96 17.66 -36.86
N GLY A 267 -10.26 18.73 -37.30
CA GLY A 267 -10.22 19.99 -36.57
C GLY A 267 -9.20 20.08 -35.43
N ASP A 268 -8.49 19.00 -35.11
CA ASP A 268 -7.35 19.03 -34.18
C ASP A 268 -6.07 19.47 -34.92
N ALA A 269 -5.22 20.22 -34.23
CA ALA A 269 -3.95 20.70 -34.76
C ALA A 269 -2.94 20.98 -33.66
N ILE A 270 -1.68 21.21 -34.03
CA ILE A 270 -0.71 21.88 -33.17
C ILE A 270 -0.27 23.20 -33.82
N ALA A 271 0.16 24.13 -32.96
CA ALA A 271 0.92 25.30 -33.35
C ALA A 271 2.12 25.43 -32.42
N ILE A 272 3.18 26.09 -32.89
CA ILE A 272 4.34 26.32 -32.04
C ILE A 272 4.33 27.76 -31.59
N ASP A 273 4.37 27.95 -30.28
CA ASP A 273 4.56 29.23 -29.63
C ASP A 273 6.05 29.43 -29.38
N ILE A 274 6.63 30.40 -30.03
CA ILE A 274 8.06 30.68 -29.99
C ILE A 274 8.29 31.79 -28.97
N ILE A 275 8.84 31.41 -27.83
CA ILE A 275 9.06 32.29 -26.68
C ILE A 275 10.54 32.69 -26.66
N GLN A 276 10.81 33.98 -26.63
CA GLN A 276 12.15 34.53 -26.53
C GLN A 276 12.48 34.80 -25.05
N GLU A 277 13.64 34.42 -24.59
CA GLU A 277 14.08 34.62 -23.21
C GLU A 277 13.96 36.08 -22.77
N GLY A 278 14.28 37.04 -23.65
CA GLY A 278 14.15 38.47 -23.39
C GLY A 278 12.73 38.94 -23.06
N GLN A 279 11.67 38.10 -23.25
CA GLN A 279 10.32 38.41 -22.84
C GLN A 279 10.13 38.29 -21.32
N TYR A 280 11.05 37.63 -20.61
CA TYR A 280 10.97 37.32 -19.19
C TYR A 280 12.16 37.84 -18.39
N GLU A 281 12.48 39.12 -18.52
CA GLU A 281 13.53 39.73 -17.74
C GLU A 281 13.06 40.10 -16.32
N CYS A 282 14.01 40.18 -15.39
CA CYS A 282 13.70 40.50 -14.00
C CYS A 282 13.03 41.85 -13.82
N ASN A 283 13.38 42.81 -14.68
CA ASN A 283 12.90 44.19 -14.56
C ASN A 283 11.67 44.49 -15.41
N HIS A 284 11.36 43.63 -16.37
CA HIS A 284 10.15 43.82 -17.17
C HIS A 284 9.71 42.53 -17.86
N HIS A 285 8.42 42.42 -18.16
CA HIS A 285 7.81 41.35 -18.93
C HIS A 285 7.14 41.87 -20.19
N GLN A 286 7.34 41.16 -21.28
CA GLN A 286 6.66 41.42 -22.55
C GLN A 286 5.64 40.29 -22.86
N VAL A 287 4.85 39.91 -21.89
CA VAL A 287 3.88 38.81 -22.00
C VAL A 287 2.49 39.33 -21.64
N ASP A 288 1.51 39.09 -22.48
CA ASP A 288 0.11 39.39 -22.19
C ASP A 288 -0.60 38.11 -21.68
N TYR A 289 -0.94 38.10 -20.40
CA TYR A 289 -1.60 36.95 -19.76
C TYR A 289 -3.06 36.72 -20.27
N GLU A 290 -3.63 37.64 -21.02
CA GLU A 290 -4.94 37.42 -21.61
C GLU A 290 -4.86 36.62 -22.91
N LEU A 291 -3.67 36.44 -23.48
CA LEU A 291 -3.44 35.64 -24.67
C LEU A 291 -3.27 34.20 -24.34
N TYR A 292 -3.61 33.36 -25.27
CA TYR A 292 -3.49 31.90 -25.15
C TYR A 292 -2.11 31.37 -25.54
N HIS A 293 -1.19 32.24 -25.80
CA HIS A 293 0.21 32.02 -26.17
C HIS A 293 1.09 33.10 -25.52
N ARG A 294 2.39 32.89 -25.52
CA ARG A 294 3.36 33.77 -24.85
C ARG A 294 4.23 34.55 -25.84
N GLY A 295 4.49 33.95 -26.96
CA GLY A 295 5.39 34.51 -27.98
C GLY A 295 4.77 34.61 -29.33
N THR A 296 5.54 34.34 -30.38
CA THR A 296 5.11 34.37 -31.78
C THR A 296 4.65 32.97 -32.20
N VAL A 297 3.41 32.89 -32.71
CA VAL A 297 2.79 31.59 -33.01
C VAL A 297 2.87 31.26 -34.49
N THR A 298 3.29 30.03 -34.80
CA THR A 298 3.23 29.49 -36.17
C THR A 298 1.78 29.20 -36.59
N LYS A 299 1.58 29.03 -37.91
CA LYS A 299 0.28 28.60 -38.42
C LYS A 299 -0.04 27.20 -37.92
N PRO A 300 -1.30 26.93 -37.48
CA PRO A 300 -1.73 25.60 -37.09
C PRO A 300 -1.53 24.56 -38.17
N ILE A 301 -1.03 23.38 -37.75
CA ILE A 301 -0.81 22.23 -38.64
C ILE A 301 -1.56 21.01 -38.12
N THR A 302 -2.35 20.35 -38.95
CA THR A 302 -3.09 19.14 -38.61
C THR A 302 -2.23 17.89 -38.75
N PHE A 303 -2.64 16.80 -38.15
CA PHE A 303 -1.94 15.53 -38.25
C PHE A 303 -1.77 15.07 -39.72
N GLU A 304 -2.80 15.21 -40.54
CA GLU A 304 -2.80 14.80 -41.95
C GLU A 304 -1.76 15.60 -42.74
N LYS A 305 -1.65 16.91 -42.50
CA LYS A 305 -0.62 17.74 -43.16
C LYS A 305 0.78 17.37 -42.71
N MET A 306 0.97 17.04 -41.41
CA MET A 306 2.27 16.52 -40.93
C MET A 306 2.61 15.21 -41.59
N LEU A 307 1.63 14.31 -41.71
CA LEU A 307 1.83 13.01 -42.35
C LEU A 307 2.16 13.15 -43.85
N ALA A 308 1.51 14.08 -44.53
CA ALA A 308 1.79 14.40 -45.93
C ALA A 308 3.17 15.03 -46.16
N ALA A 309 3.66 15.79 -45.16
CA ALA A 309 4.99 16.41 -45.17
C ALA A 309 6.11 15.50 -44.59
N ASN A 310 5.80 14.23 -44.36
CA ASN A 310 6.75 13.33 -43.77
C ASN A 310 7.97 13.01 -44.67
N GLU A 311 9.15 13.28 -44.18
CA GLU A 311 10.43 13.05 -44.86
C GLU A 311 11.03 11.68 -44.59
N ASN A 312 10.43 10.89 -43.64
CA ASN A 312 10.90 9.54 -43.35
C ASN A 312 10.45 8.56 -44.43
N ALA A 313 11.37 7.98 -45.17
CA ALA A 313 11.13 7.01 -46.20
C ALA A 313 10.45 5.70 -45.69
N ASN A 314 10.56 5.41 -44.39
CA ASN A 314 10.04 4.17 -43.79
C ASN A 314 9.03 4.45 -42.69
N LEU A 315 7.80 4.78 -43.10
CA LEU A 315 6.67 4.92 -42.16
C LEU A 315 6.33 3.64 -41.38
N LYS A 316 6.74 2.45 -41.87
CA LYS A 316 6.52 1.19 -41.14
C LYS A 316 7.29 1.14 -39.83
N SER A 317 8.35 1.92 -39.66
CA SER A 317 9.09 2.07 -38.42
C SER A 317 8.29 2.79 -37.30
N GLY A 318 7.15 3.38 -37.63
CA GLY A 318 6.36 4.21 -36.73
C GLY A 318 6.85 5.65 -36.55
N LYS A 319 8.02 6.00 -37.10
CA LYS A 319 8.66 7.29 -36.95
C LYS A 319 8.13 8.28 -37.99
N LEU A 320 7.83 9.52 -37.55
CA LEU A 320 7.42 10.63 -38.42
C LEU A 320 8.42 11.79 -38.24
N ILE A 321 8.95 12.28 -39.36
CA ILE A 321 9.79 13.47 -39.39
C ILE A 321 9.17 14.43 -40.41
N ALA A 322 8.73 15.61 -39.96
CA ALA A 322 8.06 16.55 -40.83
C ALA A 322 8.42 18.00 -40.49
N LYS A 323 8.60 18.84 -41.50
CA LYS A 323 8.67 20.28 -41.35
C LYS A 323 7.27 20.80 -40.99
N ILE A 324 7.14 21.50 -39.85
CA ILE A 324 5.87 22.02 -39.33
C ILE A 324 5.80 23.55 -39.33
N GLY A 325 6.91 24.21 -39.58
CA GLY A 325 6.94 25.66 -39.64
C GLY A 325 8.33 26.21 -39.94
N THR A 326 8.46 27.53 -39.90
CA THR A 326 9.73 28.25 -39.92
C THR A 326 9.67 29.37 -38.87
N LEU A 327 10.81 29.76 -38.33
CA LEU A 327 10.89 30.91 -37.46
C LEU A 327 10.46 32.14 -38.21
N PRO A 328 9.57 32.98 -37.62
CA PRO A 328 9.19 34.26 -38.21
C PRO A 328 10.35 35.27 -38.21
N ASP A 329 10.37 36.18 -39.15
CA ASP A 329 11.44 37.19 -39.34
C ASP A 329 11.63 38.14 -38.14
N ASN A 330 10.62 38.26 -37.28
CA ASN A 330 10.67 39.08 -36.06
C ASN A 330 11.22 38.35 -34.82
N VAL A 331 11.63 37.11 -34.96
CA VAL A 331 12.25 36.31 -33.89
C VAL A 331 13.78 36.41 -33.99
N ASP A 332 14.42 36.86 -32.96
CA ASP A 332 15.89 36.89 -32.85
C ASP A 332 16.41 35.48 -32.48
N ASP A 333 16.90 34.77 -33.49
CA ASP A 333 17.41 33.39 -33.36
C ASP A 333 18.82 33.34 -32.76
N SER A 334 19.47 34.52 -32.59
CA SER A 334 20.77 34.63 -31.90
C SER A 334 20.66 34.45 -30.38
N LYS A 335 19.43 34.49 -29.82
CA LYS A 335 19.12 34.32 -28.40
C LYS A 335 18.47 32.98 -28.13
N ASN A 336 18.48 32.59 -26.87
CA ASN A 336 17.80 31.36 -26.44
C ASN A 336 16.29 31.46 -26.74
N LEU A 337 15.83 30.47 -27.49
CA LEU A 337 14.40 30.31 -27.82
C LEU A 337 13.83 29.12 -27.06
N GLU A 338 12.61 29.30 -26.64
CA GLU A 338 11.78 28.26 -26.01
C GLU A 338 10.59 27.98 -26.93
N LEU A 339 10.38 26.72 -27.24
CA LEU A 339 9.29 26.27 -28.10
C LEU A 339 8.22 25.62 -27.24
N ALA A 340 7.03 26.23 -27.21
CA ALA A 340 5.87 25.60 -26.58
C ALA A 340 4.95 25.02 -27.66
N VAL A 341 4.52 23.79 -27.49
CA VAL A 341 3.55 23.14 -28.37
C VAL A 341 2.15 23.45 -27.91
N LEU A 342 1.42 24.24 -28.67
CA LEU A 342 0.01 24.51 -28.40
C LEU A 342 -0.83 23.37 -28.98
N VAL A 343 -1.57 22.67 -28.14
CA VAL A 343 -2.51 21.64 -28.57
C VAL A 343 -3.86 22.28 -28.84
N LEU A 344 -4.27 22.21 -30.07
CA LEU A 344 -5.47 22.86 -30.59
C LEU A 344 -6.55 21.82 -30.86
N LYS A 345 -7.77 22.13 -30.44
CA LYS A 345 -8.98 21.35 -30.71
C LYS A 345 -9.99 22.19 -31.44
N GLU A 346 -10.88 21.57 -32.17
CA GLU A 346 -12.03 22.12 -32.87
C GLU A 346 -12.03 23.64 -33.06
N GLY A 347 -11.60 24.10 -34.24
CA GLY A 347 -11.58 25.54 -34.59
C GLY A 347 -10.50 26.36 -33.89
N ASN A 348 -9.31 25.77 -33.69
CA ASN A 348 -8.12 26.42 -33.14
C ASN A 348 -8.26 26.86 -31.66
N ARG A 349 -9.03 26.13 -30.85
CA ARG A 349 -9.09 26.37 -29.41
C ARG A 349 -7.85 25.83 -28.73
N VAL A 350 -7.15 26.69 -28.03
CA VAL A 350 -5.97 26.29 -27.25
C VAL A 350 -6.41 25.54 -26.01
N CYS A 351 -6.21 24.24 -26.02
CA CYS A 351 -6.57 23.38 -24.90
C CYS A 351 -5.40 23.13 -23.97
N ARG A 352 -4.18 23.17 -24.46
CA ARG A 352 -2.97 22.97 -23.68
C ARG A 352 -1.77 23.64 -24.35
N SER A 353 -0.91 24.19 -23.52
CA SER A 353 0.45 24.57 -23.89
C SER A 353 1.42 23.58 -23.26
N VAL A 354 2.30 22.98 -24.05
CA VAL A 354 3.25 21.97 -23.58
C VAL A 354 4.67 22.51 -23.78
N ILE A 355 5.32 22.80 -22.69
CA ILE A 355 6.71 23.25 -22.65
C ILE A 355 7.50 22.20 -21.88
N ALA A 356 8.31 21.43 -22.56
CA ALA A 356 9.18 20.48 -21.88
C ALA A 356 10.62 20.97 -21.97
N LYS A 357 11.27 21.13 -20.85
CA LYS A 357 12.72 21.31 -20.80
C LYS A 357 13.36 20.23 -19.96
N HIS A 358 13.42 20.42 -18.70
CA HIS A 358 14.20 19.54 -17.84
C HIS A 358 13.42 19.09 -16.62
N ILE A 359 13.38 17.78 -16.38
CA ILE A 359 12.87 17.23 -15.13
C ILE A 359 14.03 16.63 -14.36
N GLU A 360 14.30 17.20 -13.22
CA GLU A 360 15.32 16.69 -12.31
C GLU A 360 14.75 15.51 -11.50
N SER A 361 14.73 14.35 -12.14
CA SER A 361 14.29 13.12 -11.49
C SER A 361 15.37 12.06 -11.60
N LYS A 362 15.81 11.53 -10.47
CA LYS A 362 16.76 10.40 -10.46
C LYS A 362 16.07 9.06 -10.76
N GLY A 363 14.81 9.06 -11.08
CA GLY A 363 14.02 7.90 -11.45
C GLY A 363 14.40 6.65 -10.67
N ALA A 364 13.69 6.32 -9.63
CA ALA A 364 13.85 5.06 -8.92
C ALA A 364 12.79 4.06 -9.40
N ASP A 365 13.12 2.79 -9.41
CA ASP A 365 12.11 1.77 -9.55
C ASP A 365 11.30 1.70 -8.25
N TYR A 366 9.99 1.79 -8.38
CA TYR A 366 9.09 1.65 -7.25
C TYR A 366 8.71 0.19 -7.07
N THR A 367 8.87 -0.31 -5.87
CA THR A 367 8.41 -1.64 -5.48
C THR A 367 7.68 -1.55 -4.15
N GLU A 368 6.53 -2.18 -4.06
CA GLU A 368 5.81 -2.33 -2.80
C GLU A 368 6.47 -3.41 -1.95
N LYS A 369 6.52 -3.17 -0.64
CA LYS A 369 6.90 -4.23 0.29
C LYS A 369 5.68 -5.09 0.57
N ILE A 370 5.58 -6.20 -0.12
CA ILE A 370 4.57 -7.21 0.14
C ILE A 370 5.19 -8.38 0.89
N ASN A 371 4.51 -8.83 1.93
CA ASN A 371 4.94 -9.93 2.78
C ASN A 371 3.80 -10.92 2.96
N PHE A 372 4.13 -12.16 3.23
CA PHE A 372 3.19 -13.12 3.78
C PHE A 372 2.64 -12.64 5.12
N LEU A 373 1.47 -13.08 5.47
CA LEU A 373 0.88 -12.86 6.78
C LEU A 373 1.09 -14.10 7.65
N LYS A 374 1.38 -13.87 8.91
CA LYS A 374 1.41 -14.91 9.93
C LYS A 374 -0.04 -15.27 10.29
N ASP A 375 -0.33 -16.56 10.40
CA ASP A 375 -1.64 -17.03 10.85
C ASP A 375 -1.65 -17.18 12.38
N GLU A 376 -2.44 -16.34 13.05
CA GLU A 376 -2.60 -16.34 14.51
C GLU A 376 -3.98 -16.86 14.94
N GLU A 377 -4.85 -17.17 13.99
CA GLU A 377 -6.24 -17.54 14.23
C GLU A 377 -6.52 -19.03 14.04
N GLY A 378 -5.78 -19.70 13.16
CA GLY A 378 -6.03 -21.09 12.82
C GLY A 378 -5.73 -22.09 13.94
N ILE A 379 -4.60 -21.85 14.65
CA ILE A 379 -4.27 -22.54 15.91
C ILE A 379 -3.99 -21.47 16.95
N LYS A 380 -4.79 -21.42 18.00
CA LYS A 380 -4.59 -20.45 19.07
C LYS A 380 -3.48 -20.89 20.01
N SER A 381 -2.53 -20.00 20.24
CA SER A 381 -1.48 -20.15 21.23
C SER A 381 -2.06 -20.32 22.63
N THR A 382 -1.42 -21.11 23.48
CA THR A 382 -1.76 -21.25 24.90
C THR A 382 -1.24 -20.09 25.75
N GLY A 383 -0.53 -19.14 25.18
CA GLY A 383 0.09 -18.00 25.82
C GLY A 383 1.56 -17.84 25.47
N GLU A 384 2.22 -16.83 26.01
CA GLU A 384 3.63 -16.62 25.78
C GLU A 384 4.45 -17.74 26.46
N TRP A 385 5.28 -18.42 25.68
CA TRP A 385 6.19 -19.43 26.18
C TRP A 385 7.59 -18.83 26.29
N THR A 386 8.26 -19.17 27.38
CA THR A 386 9.66 -18.81 27.65
C THR A 386 10.44 -20.04 28.13
N ILE A 387 11.73 -20.07 27.87
CA ILE A 387 12.60 -21.16 28.30
C ILE A 387 12.74 -21.09 29.81
N SER A 388 12.48 -22.23 30.46
CA SER A 388 12.72 -22.47 31.90
C SER A 388 13.28 -23.88 32.11
N PRO A 389 14.07 -24.12 33.14
CA PRO A 389 14.47 -25.48 33.47
C PRO A 389 13.24 -26.38 33.63
N GLU A 390 13.30 -27.57 33.08
CA GLU A 390 12.20 -28.55 33.13
C GLU A 390 12.70 -29.93 33.50
N ASP A 391 12.02 -30.60 34.41
CA ASP A 391 12.37 -31.95 34.77
C ASP A 391 11.78 -32.97 33.79
N GLY A 392 12.55 -33.98 33.50
CA GLY A 392 12.16 -35.08 32.63
C GLY A 392 12.61 -36.44 33.21
N THR A 393 12.10 -37.50 32.61
CA THR A 393 12.46 -38.86 32.96
C THR A 393 12.79 -39.65 31.69
N PHE A 394 13.93 -40.30 31.68
CA PHE A 394 14.29 -41.29 30.68
C PHE A 394 14.19 -42.69 31.26
N THR A 395 13.58 -43.59 30.55
CA THR A 395 13.42 -44.97 30.96
C THR A 395 13.97 -45.90 29.89
N LEU A 396 14.82 -46.82 30.30
CA LEU A 396 15.33 -47.89 29.46
C LEU A 396 15.02 -49.23 30.11
N SER A 397 14.21 -50.06 29.47
CA SER A 397 13.88 -51.39 29.99
C SER A 397 14.53 -52.47 29.12
N PHE A 398 15.03 -53.49 29.79
CA PHE A 398 15.60 -54.66 29.12
C PHE A 398 15.21 -55.96 29.85
N PRO A 399 14.92 -57.04 29.13
CA PRO A 399 14.53 -58.30 29.71
C PRO A 399 15.72 -59.08 30.31
N TYR A 400 15.46 -59.93 31.24
CA TYR A 400 16.46 -60.86 31.82
C TYR A 400 15.85 -62.24 32.01
N GLU A 401 16.74 -63.28 32.04
CA GLU A 401 16.36 -64.63 32.39
C GLU A 401 16.37 -64.83 33.92
N ALA A 402 15.30 -65.45 34.47
CA ALA A 402 15.06 -65.54 35.91
C ALA A 402 16.26 -66.07 36.69
N LYS A 403 16.93 -67.11 36.21
CA LYS A 403 17.99 -67.82 36.91
C LYS A 403 19.40 -67.46 36.46
N LYS A 404 19.59 -66.40 35.68
CA LYS A 404 20.88 -65.95 35.20
C LYS A 404 21.25 -64.57 35.76
N VAL A 405 22.49 -64.36 36.07
CA VAL A 405 23.05 -63.08 36.49
C VAL A 405 23.29 -62.20 35.22
N ASP A 406 23.59 -62.86 34.11
CA ASP A 406 23.86 -62.16 32.82
C ASP A 406 22.69 -61.41 32.33
N TYR A 407 22.98 -60.24 31.80
CA TYR A 407 21.97 -59.32 31.16
C TYR A 407 22.49 -58.83 29.80
N THR A 408 21.59 -58.59 28.93
CA THR A 408 21.91 -58.00 27.61
C THR A 408 21.37 -56.59 27.59
N ALA A 409 22.21 -55.58 27.81
CA ALA A 409 21.87 -54.18 27.63
C ALA A 409 22.71 -53.66 26.47
N ALA A 410 22.10 -53.38 25.37
CA ALA A 410 22.72 -52.60 24.33
C ALA A 410 22.68 -51.11 24.70
N GLY A 411 23.74 -50.66 25.40
CA GLY A 411 23.97 -49.26 25.69
C GLY A 411 23.14 -48.70 26.85
N PHE A 412 23.77 -48.44 28.00
CA PHE A 412 23.16 -47.68 29.10
C PHE A 412 23.27 -46.16 28.91
N GLY A 413 23.84 -45.70 27.79
CA GLY A 413 24.08 -44.30 27.56
C GLY A 413 22.87 -43.66 26.88
N LEU A 414 22.26 -42.71 27.52
CA LEU A 414 21.73 -41.57 26.74
C LEU A 414 22.91 -41.06 25.92
N ASP A 415 22.74 -40.99 24.61
CA ASP A 415 23.75 -40.38 23.77
C ASP A 415 23.84 -38.89 24.13
N LYS A 416 24.76 -38.56 25.05
CA LYS A 416 25.00 -37.15 25.48
C LYS A 416 25.40 -36.26 24.32
N ASN A 417 25.74 -36.84 23.20
CA ASN A 417 26.10 -36.15 21.96
C ASN A 417 24.98 -36.19 20.92
N ASN A 418 23.79 -36.70 21.27
CA ASN A 418 22.67 -36.62 20.35
C ASN A 418 22.31 -35.14 20.12
N PRO A 419 22.54 -34.61 18.91
CA PRO A 419 22.26 -33.21 18.60
C PRO A 419 20.77 -32.85 18.67
N ASP A 420 19.89 -33.85 18.69
CA ASP A 420 18.44 -33.67 18.76
C ASP A 420 17.92 -33.51 20.20
N LEU A 421 18.78 -33.70 21.21
CA LEU A 421 18.42 -33.49 22.62
C LEU A 421 19.02 -32.18 23.13
N PRO A 422 18.25 -31.39 23.89
CA PRO A 422 18.80 -30.22 24.57
C PRO A 422 19.77 -30.66 25.69
N PRO A 423 20.63 -29.77 26.16
CA PRO A 423 21.47 -30.03 27.31
C PRO A 423 20.64 -30.43 28.53
N TYR A 424 21.10 -31.42 29.25
CA TYR A 424 20.45 -31.89 30.47
C TYR A 424 21.47 -32.28 31.56
N LYS A 425 21.04 -32.15 32.80
CA LYS A 425 21.77 -32.63 33.95
C LYS A 425 21.02 -33.81 34.51
N VAL A 426 21.70 -34.89 34.76
CA VAL A 426 21.12 -36.06 35.46
C VAL A 426 21.07 -35.76 36.95
N ASN A 427 19.90 -35.85 37.53
CA ASN A 427 19.67 -35.58 38.96
C ASN A 427 19.76 -36.86 39.81
N SER A 428 19.16 -37.94 39.32
CA SER A 428 19.18 -39.25 39.98
C SER A 428 19.06 -40.40 38.98
N VAL A 429 19.57 -41.55 39.38
CA VAL A 429 19.47 -42.79 38.62
C VAL A 429 18.88 -43.85 39.52
N GLU A 430 17.79 -44.46 39.08
CA GLU A 430 17.19 -45.60 39.74
C GLU A 430 17.26 -46.84 38.86
N LEU A 431 17.63 -47.96 39.43
CA LEU A 431 17.58 -49.27 38.79
C LEU A 431 16.42 -50.05 39.44
N ILE A 432 15.38 -50.28 38.65
CA ILE A 432 14.19 -50.98 39.12
C ILE A 432 14.28 -52.42 38.61
N SER A 433 14.29 -53.36 39.55
CA SER A 433 14.21 -54.78 39.24
C SER A 433 12.76 -55.20 39.27
N HIS A 434 12.15 -55.41 38.14
CA HIS A 434 10.81 -55.99 38.01
C HIS A 434 10.90 -57.52 38.20
N ILE A 435 10.26 -58.00 39.25
CA ILE A 435 10.28 -59.40 39.66
C ILE A 435 8.88 -59.97 39.42
N SER A 436 8.82 -61.13 38.76
CA SER A 436 7.51 -61.76 38.60
C SER A 436 7.02 -62.35 39.92
N PRO A 437 5.70 -62.36 40.17
CA PRO A 437 5.08 -62.71 41.43
C PRO A 437 5.47 -64.09 41.99
N ASP A 438 5.77 -65.06 41.14
CA ASP A 438 6.21 -66.43 41.57
C ASP A 438 7.51 -66.45 42.37
N TYR A 439 8.35 -65.41 42.29
CA TYR A 439 9.57 -65.23 43.03
C TYR A 439 9.43 -64.34 44.26
N TYR A 440 8.19 -63.93 44.65
CA TYR A 440 7.98 -63.18 45.90
C TYR A 440 8.54 -63.93 47.11
N GLN A 441 9.39 -63.29 47.89
CA GLN A 441 10.09 -63.87 49.08
C GLN A 441 10.96 -65.08 48.77
N ASP A 442 11.39 -65.34 47.55
CA ASP A 442 12.37 -66.37 47.24
C ASP A 442 13.78 -65.88 47.48
N ALA A 443 14.42 -66.38 48.57
CA ALA A 443 15.75 -65.94 48.94
C ALA A 443 16.86 -66.29 47.93
N SER A 444 16.70 -67.40 47.19
CA SER A 444 17.67 -67.79 46.14
C SER A 444 17.59 -66.88 44.93
N TYR A 445 16.39 -66.51 44.58
CA TYR A 445 16.15 -65.57 43.50
C TYR A 445 16.59 -64.14 43.88
N LYS A 446 16.30 -63.69 45.09
CA LYS A 446 16.76 -62.40 45.59
C LYS A 446 18.30 -62.27 45.51
N ALA A 447 19.04 -63.34 45.90
CA ALA A 447 20.49 -63.33 45.77
C ALA A 447 20.99 -63.24 44.34
N ILE A 448 20.26 -63.82 43.34
CA ILE A 448 20.55 -63.66 41.94
C ILE A 448 20.26 -62.23 41.46
N GLN A 449 19.15 -61.66 41.92
CA GLN A 449 18.80 -60.24 41.57
C GLN A 449 19.80 -59.23 42.12
N GLU A 450 20.26 -59.46 43.41
CA GLU A 450 21.29 -58.59 43.98
C GLU A 450 22.59 -58.64 43.22
N LYS A 451 23.04 -59.86 42.81
CA LYS A 451 24.26 -60.04 41.99
C LYS A 451 24.11 -59.37 40.59
N ARG A 452 22.93 -59.51 39.95
CA ARG A 452 22.63 -58.86 38.64
C ARG A 452 22.61 -57.35 38.82
N ALA A 453 21.90 -56.84 39.81
CA ALA A 453 21.87 -55.42 40.11
C ALA A 453 23.24 -54.82 40.39
N ALA A 454 24.09 -55.54 41.13
CA ALA A 454 25.47 -55.13 41.42
C ALA A 454 26.33 -55.06 40.11
N ALA A 455 26.19 -56.07 39.26
CA ALA A 455 26.85 -56.06 37.94
C ALA A 455 26.44 -54.89 37.11
N ILE A 456 25.15 -54.64 37.00
CA ILE A 456 24.58 -53.50 36.27
C ILE A 456 25.02 -52.19 36.90
N LYS A 457 24.92 -52.03 38.19
CA LYS A 457 25.36 -50.82 38.91
C LYS A 457 26.83 -50.52 38.65
N LYS A 458 27.70 -51.54 38.62
CA LYS A 458 29.14 -51.41 38.32
C LYS A 458 29.33 -50.86 36.86
N ASP A 459 28.56 -51.32 35.90
CA ASP A 459 28.64 -50.87 34.55
C ASP A 459 28.09 -49.48 34.41
N LEU A 460 26.96 -49.15 35.04
CA LEU A 460 26.37 -47.80 35.08
C LEU A 460 27.28 -46.76 35.70
N GLN A 461 28.10 -47.07 36.67
CA GLN A 461 29.06 -46.14 37.27
C GLN A 461 30.09 -45.61 36.27
N LYS A 462 30.32 -46.33 35.15
CA LYS A 462 31.18 -45.83 34.05
C LYS A 462 30.51 -44.64 33.33
N TYR A 463 29.19 -44.62 33.26
CA TYR A 463 28.39 -43.56 32.60
C TYR A 463 27.97 -42.45 33.57
N PHE A 464 27.79 -42.79 34.87
CA PHE A 464 27.35 -41.87 35.93
C PHE A 464 28.36 -41.89 37.09
N PRO A 465 29.60 -41.42 36.87
CA PRO A 465 30.63 -41.47 37.91
C PRO A 465 30.25 -40.63 39.13
N GLY A 466 30.34 -41.23 40.32
CA GLY A 466 30.05 -40.53 41.58
C GLY A 466 28.56 -40.43 41.96
N MET A 467 27.64 -40.90 41.09
CA MET A 467 26.19 -40.91 41.41
C MET A 467 25.87 -42.18 42.27
N ASP A 468 25.01 -41.95 43.28
CA ASP A 468 24.40 -43.10 43.98
C ASP A 468 23.22 -43.60 43.08
N ILE A 469 23.37 -44.89 42.72
CA ILE A 469 22.38 -45.59 41.89
C ILE A 469 21.48 -46.37 42.85
N LYS A 470 20.24 -45.89 43.00
CA LYS A 470 19.25 -46.50 43.89
C LYS A 470 18.70 -47.79 43.26
N LEU A 471 18.66 -48.87 44.01
CA LEU A 471 18.02 -50.11 43.57
C LEU A 471 16.65 -50.24 44.23
N VAL A 472 15.67 -50.48 43.42
CA VAL A 472 14.25 -50.66 43.77
C VAL A 472 13.79 -52.02 43.28
N TYR A 473 13.04 -52.73 44.10
CA TYR A 473 12.39 -53.97 43.69
C TYR A 473 10.90 -53.76 43.57
N ASP A 474 10.38 -54.17 42.39
CA ASP A 474 8.95 -54.19 42.12
C ASP A 474 8.51 -55.59 41.70
N TYR A 475 7.54 -56.16 42.42
CA TYR A 475 7.00 -57.48 42.12
C TYR A 475 5.93 -57.56 41.06
N CYS A 476 5.70 -56.51 40.34
CA CYS A 476 4.76 -56.41 39.20
C CYS A 476 3.39 -57.05 39.46
N TRP A 477 2.92 -56.95 40.71
CA TRP A 477 1.69 -57.61 41.09
C TRP A 477 0.45 -57.07 40.44
N ASP A 478 0.34 -55.77 40.36
CA ASP A 478 -0.84 -55.13 39.75
C ASP A 478 -0.88 -55.38 38.25
N GLU A 479 0.28 -55.30 37.56
CA GLU A 479 0.40 -55.59 36.14
C GLU A 479 0.09 -57.07 35.84
N PHE A 480 0.55 -57.98 36.67
CA PHE A 480 0.23 -59.39 36.52
C PHE A 480 -1.27 -59.64 36.72
N LYS A 481 -1.87 -59.05 37.74
CA LYS A 481 -3.28 -59.11 38.05
C LYS A 481 -4.15 -58.65 36.93
N GLU A 482 -3.81 -57.50 36.32
CA GLU A 482 -4.54 -56.96 35.17
C GLU A 482 -4.50 -57.95 33.98
N LYS A 483 -3.34 -58.53 33.67
CA LYS A 483 -3.17 -59.46 32.58
C LYS A 483 -3.94 -60.77 32.80
N ILE A 484 -3.92 -61.37 34.01
CA ILE A 484 -4.57 -62.63 34.29
C ILE A 484 -6.08 -62.48 34.47
N THR A 485 -6.62 -61.32 34.83
CA THR A 485 -8.05 -61.08 34.95
C THR A 485 -8.79 -61.36 33.61
N GLN A 486 -8.11 -61.26 32.50
CA GLN A 486 -8.66 -61.55 31.18
C GLN A 486 -8.68 -63.04 30.79
N HIS A 487 -8.13 -63.93 31.69
CA HIS A 487 -7.99 -65.36 31.40
C HIS A 487 -8.73 -66.24 32.44
N PRO A 488 -9.81 -66.91 32.04
CA PRO A 488 -10.63 -67.70 32.94
C PRO A 488 -9.89 -68.75 33.79
N GLU A 489 -8.82 -69.35 33.19
CA GLU A 489 -8.04 -70.42 33.84
C GLU A 489 -7.23 -69.94 35.04
N TYR A 490 -6.92 -68.63 35.09
CA TYR A 490 -6.06 -68.04 36.15
C TYR A 490 -6.75 -66.93 36.91
N TYR A 491 -8.05 -66.67 36.62
CA TYR A 491 -8.82 -65.57 37.19
C TYR A 491 -8.84 -65.58 38.70
N ASP A 492 -8.86 -66.74 39.34
CA ASP A 492 -8.88 -66.87 40.77
C ASP A 492 -7.62 -66.31 41.48
N LEU A 493 -6.49 -66.29 40.75
CA LEU A 493 -5.22 -65.70 41.29
C LEU A 493 -5.38 -64.17 41.45
N SER A 494 -6.24 -63.54 40.68
CA SER A 494 -6.44 -62.09 40.78
C SER A 494 -7.10 -61.60 42.10
N PHE A 495 -7.76 -62.50 42.81
CA PHE A 495 -8.39 -62.22 44.09
C PHE A 495 -7.52 -62.53 45.32
N LYS A 496 -6.31 -63.03 45.07
CA LYS A 496 -5.36 -63.41 46.16
C LYS A 496 -4.44 -62.25 46.51
N THR A 497 -3.86 -62.33 47.67
CA THR A 497 -2.71 -61.47 47.97
C THR A 497 -1.49 -61.92 47.16
N LEU A 498 -0.49 -61.06 46.99
CA LEU A 498 0.77 -61.42 46.34
C LEU A 498 1.43 -62.65 46.95
N GLU A 499 1.43 -62.77 48.27
CA GLU A 499 2.01 -63.90 49.01
C GLU A 499 1.25 -65.20 48.71
N GLU A 500 -0.05 -65.21 48.75
CA GLU A 500 -0.89 -66.35 48.44
C GLU A 500 -0.76 -66.79 46.98
N ALA A 501 -0.80 -65.84 46.07
CA ALA A 501 -0.59 -66.13 44.68
C ALA A 501 0.81 -66.67 44.36
N ALA A 502 1.85 -66.13 45.01
CA ALA A 502 3.21 -66.62 44.84
C ALA A 502 3.34 -68.09 45.29
N LYS A 503 2.74 -68.45 46.43
CA LYS A 503 2.70 -69.81 46.91
C LYS A 503 2.02 -70.75 45.93
N GLU A 504 0.92 -70.38 45.41
CA GLU A 504 0.17 -71.15 44.44
C GLU A 504 0.87 -71.32 43.11
N LEU A 505 1.39 -70.20 42.54
CA LEU A 505 2.19 -70.19 41.32
C LEU A 505 3.35 -71.22 41.37
N ARG A 506 3.93 -71.44 42.48
CA ARG A 506 5.01 -72.46 42.70
C ARG A 506 4.48 -73.88 42.70
N LEU A 507 3.21 -74.08 42.90
CA LEU A 507 2.58 -75.40 42.96
C LEU A 507 2.06 -75.90 41.62
N TYR A 508 1.98 -75.05 40.63
CA TYR A 508 1.47 -75.42 39.30
C TYR A 508 2.32 -76.55 38.70
N ASN A 509 1.63 -77.46 38.03
CA ASN A 509 2.29 -78.56 37.30
C ASN A 509 3.22 -78.03 36.18
N ARG A 510 4.14 -78.88 35.70
CA ARG A 510 5.16 -78.53 34.75
C ARG A 510 4.62 -77.85 33.45
N TYR A 511 3.46 -78.26 33.00
CA TYR A 511 2.84 -77.75 31.80
C TYR A 511 2.17 -76.36 32.03
N ALA A 512 1.33 -76.32 33.05
CA ALA A 512 0.69 -75.06 33.44
C ALA A 512 1.69 -73.97 33.86
N ALA A 513 2.73 -74.35 34.60
CA ALA A 513 3.82 -73.48 34.94
C ALA A 513 4.56 -72.91 33.71
N LYS A 514 4.77 -73.75 32.68
CA LYS A 514 5.40 -73.25 31.44
C LYS A 514 4.55 -72.27 30.65
N VAL A 515 3.25 -72.51 30.56
CA VAL A 515 2.32 -71.60 29.87
C VAL A 515 2.23 -70.26 30.61
N LEU A 516 2.05 -70.29 31.96
CA LEU A 516 2.02 -69.12 32.80
C LEU A 516 3.32 -68.33 32.72
N ASP A 517 4.47 -69.06 32.78
CA ASP A 517 5.79 -68.45 32.72
C ASP A 517 6.02 -67.74 31.40
N THR A 518 5.75 -68.41 30.27
CA THR A 518 6.00 -67.84 28.95
C THR A 518 5.10 -66.63 28.65
N ASN A 519 3.82 -66.72 28.98
CA ASN A 519 2.86 -65.73 28.52
C ASN A 519 2.65 -64.53 29.49
N TYR A 520 2.85 -64.78 30.82
CA TYR A 520 2.48 -63.78 31.83
C TYR A 520 3.60 -63.41 32.80
N LEU A 521 4.46 -64.35 33.18
CA LEU A 521 5.49 -64.06 34.18
C LEU A 521 6.83 -63.63 33.55
N ALA A 522 7.28 -64.29 32.51
CA ALA A 522 8.53 -63.93 31.83
C ALA A 522 8.51 -62.52 31.24
N PRO A 523 7.44 -62.05 30.62
CA PRO A 523 7.35 -60.68 30.13
C PRO A 523 7.50 -59.60 31.19
N LEU A 524 7.19 -59.93 32.49
CA LEU A 524 7.32 -59.01 33.61
C LEU A 524 8.76 -58.92 34.13
N ARG A 525 9.66 -59.86 33.78
CA ARG A 525 11.03 -59.91 34.25
C ARG A 525 11.89 -58.96 33.43
N THR A 526 11.88 -57.69 33.82
CA THR A 526 12.68 -56.66 33.19
C THR A 526 13.50 -55.88 34.25
N MET A 527 14.62 -55.40 33.83
CA MET A 527 15.33 -54.35 34.56
C MET A 527 15.00 -53.01 33.89
N GLU A 528 14.58 -52.06 34.69
CA GLU A 528 14.32 -50.71 34.22
C GLU A 528 15.35 -49.74 34.80
N LEU A 529 16.03 -49.03 33.93
CA LEU A 529 16.89 -47.92 34.29
C LEU A 529 16.07 -46.64 34.14
N ARG A 530 15.79 -45.94 35.22
CA ARG A 530 15.05 -44.68 35.25
C ARG A 530 16.02 -43.55 35.64
N GLN A 531 16.14 -42.55 34.77
CA GLN A 531 16.99 -41.39 34.98
C GLN A 531 16.07 -40.14 35.10
N SER A 532 16.16 -39.46 36.26
CA SER A 532 15.58 -38.15 36.41
C SER A 532 16.59 -37.12 35.90
N VAL A 533 16.13 -36.22 35.05
CA VAL A 533 16.99 -35.19 34.45
C VAL A 533 16.31 -33.84 34.52
N THR A 534 17.13 -32.80 34.54
CA THR A 534 16.63 -31.41 34.32
C THR A 534 17.26 -30.90 33.06
N TYR A 535 16.41 -30.51 32.10
CA TYR A 535 16.83 -29.79 30.89
C TYR A 535 17.12 -28.33 31.23
N TYR A 536 18.12 -27.75 30.60
CA TYR A 536 18.49 -26.34 30.81
C TYR A 536 19.03 -25.72 29.52
N ALA A 537 19.03 -24.37 29.49
CA ALA A 537 19.59 -23.60 28.42
C ALA A 537 20.49 -22.51 29.02
N ASP A 538 21.78 -22.56 28.73
CA ASP A 538 22.81 -21.68 29.27
C ASP A 538 23.56 -20.89 28.20
N SER A 539 23.22 -21.13 26.97
CA SER A 539 23.80 -20.46 25.78
C SER A 539 22.75 -20.34 24.66
N PRO A 540 22.93 -19.44 23.70
CA PRO A 540 22.01 -19.33 22.56
C PRO A 540 21.80 -20.63 21.77
N SER A 541 22.85 -21.46 21.65
CA SER A 541 22.74 -22.74 20.94
C SER A 541 21.96 -23.79 21.75
N SER A 542 22.08 -23.79 23.08
CA SER A 542 21.30 -24.67 23.94
C SER A 542 19.84 -24.21 24.06
N GLU A 543 19.58 -22.89 24.04
CA GLU A 543 18.24 -22.34 23.96
C GLU A 543 17.56 -22.76 22.64
N GLU A 544 18.28 -22.69 21.51
CA GLU A 544 17.79 -23.13 20.20
C GLU A 544 17.43 -24.61 20.20
N ALA A 545 18.38 -25.48 20.70
CA ALA A 545 18.16 -26.92 20.80
C ALA A 545 16.97 -27.27 21.69
N PHE A 546 16.85 -26.59 22.84
CA PHE A 546 15.73 -26.81 23.77
C PHE A 546 14.38 -26.42 23.15
N ALA A 547 14.29 -25.26 22.51
CA ALA A 547 13.07 -24.79 21.89
C ALA A 547 12.63 -25.72 20.74
N LEU A 548 13.56 -26.14 19.88
CA LEU A 548 13.29 -27.08 18.80
C LEU A 548 12.84 -28.46 19.32
N TRP A 549 13.51 -28.99 20.32
CA TRP A 549 13.12 -30.25 20.94
C TRP A 549 11.71 -30.17 21.53
N LYS A 550 11.39 -29.06 22.21
CA LYS A 550 10.07 -28.84 22.82
C LYS A 550 9.00 -28.75 21.77
N PHE A 551 9.27 -28.00 20.71
CA PHE A 551 8.37 -27.87 19.58
C PHE A 551 8.09 -29.21 18.89
N ASN A 552 9.15 -29.92 18.49
CA ASN A 552 9.04 -31.18 17.77
C ASN A 552 8.32 -32.27 18.59
N ASN A 553 8.46 -32.24 19.92
CA ASN A 553 7.70 -33.15 20.80
C ASN A 553 6.23 -32.73 20.93
N ALA A 554 5.95 -31.42 21.01
CA ALA A 554 4.59 -30.92 21.13
C ALA A 554 3.78 -31.20 19.84
N VAL A 555 4.39 -31.05 18.68
CA VAL A 555 3.76 -31.27 17.38
C VAL A 555 3.33 -32.73 17.17
N LYS A 556 3.96 -33.70 17.84
CA LYS A 556 3.59 -35.13 17.75
C LYS A 556 2.23 -35.42 18.39
N ASP A 557 1.74 -34.57 19.30
CA ASP A 557 0.48 -34.73 19.99
C ASP A 557 -0.53 -33.68 19.51
N PRO A 558 -1.58 -34.07 18.77
CA PRO A 558 -2.60 -33.12 18.28
C PRO A 558 -3.30 -32.31 19.40
N LYS A 559 -3.31 -32.82 20.64
CA LYS A 559 -3.89 -32.10 21.78
C LYS A 559 -3.00 -30.96 22.27
N LYS A 560 -1.73 -30.93 21.88
CA LYS A 560 -0.72 -29.94 22.27
C LYS A 560 -0.43 -28.90 21.15
N LEU A 561 -1.24 -28.82 20.11
CA LEU A 561 -1.00 -27.89 19.00
C LEU A 561 -0.99 -26.42 19.45
N GLY A 562 -1.86 -26.02 20.39
CA GLY A 562 -1.83 -24.68 20.95
C GLY A 562 -0.51 -24.37 21.68
N PHE A 563 0.02 -25.37 22.42
CA PHE A 563 1.32 -25.24 23.04
C PHE A 563 2.46 -25.23 22.00
N ALA A 564 2.38 -26.07 20.97
CA ALA A 564 3.32 -26.05 19.85
C ALA A 564 3.36 -24.66 19.17
N MET A 565 2.20 -24.02 19.00
CA MET A 565 2.09 -22.65 18.48
C MET A 565 2.84 -21.64 19.37
N SER A 566 2.69 -21.75 20.70
CA SER A 566 3.41 -20.88 21.64
C SER A 566 4.94 -21.01 21.53
N VAL A 567 5.42 -22.26 21.35
CA VAL A 567 6.85 -22.53 21.17
C VAL A 567 7.32 -22.07 19.78
N GLU A 568 6.49 -22.27 18.75
CA GLU A 568 6.77 -21.75 17.41
C GLU A 568 6.95 -20.24 17.43
N ASP A 569 6.02 -19.51 18.05
CA ASP A 569 6.10 -18.04 18.17
C ASP A 569 7.41 -17.58 18.80
N TYR A 570 7.85 -18.30 19.83
CA TYR A 570 9.14 -18.03 20.43
C TYR A 570 10.29 -18.26 19.44
N ILE A 571 10.32 -19.42 18.75
CA ILE A 571 11.38 -19.75 17.78
C ILE A 571 11.41 -18.71 16.66
N LEU A 572 10.26 -18.38 16.07
CA LEU A 572 10.17 -17.40 14.98
C LEU A 572 10.67 -16.03 15.42
N LYS A 573 10.28 -15.57 16.60
CA LYS A 573 10.76 -14.31 17.19
C LYS A 573 12.27 -14.29 17.39
N GLN A 574 12.86 -15.41 17.84
CA GLN A 574 14.33 -15.49 17.99
C GLN A 574 15.05 -15.53 16.63
N VAL A 575 14.47 -16.17 15.63
CA VAL A 575 15.01 -16.16 14.26
C VAL A 575 14.90 -14.76 13.65
N GLU A 576 13.78 -14.07 13.80
CA GLU A 576 13.57 -12.69 13.32
C GLU A 576 14.60 -11.73 13.94
N ASN A 577 14.85 -11.86 15.24
CA ASN A 577 15.84 -11.06 15.97
C ASN A 577 17.30 -11.48 15.69
N GLY A 578 17.53 -12.54 14.92
CA GLY A 578 18.86 -13.04 14.59
C GLY A 578 19.57 -13.77 15.75
N LYS A 579 18.86 -14.11 16.84
CA LYS A 579 19.39 -14.88 17.96
C LYS A 579 19.51 -16.37 17.61
N PHE A 580 18.52 -16.91 16.88
CA PHE A 580 18.56 -18.26 16.32
C PHE A 580 18.93 -18.22 14.84
N SER A 581 19.53 -19.30 14.36
CA SER A 581 19.85 -19.47 12.94
C SER A 581 18.58 -19.67 12.10
N SER A 582 18.58 -19.21 10.85
CA SER A 582 17.51 -19.55 9.91
C SER A 582 17.40 -21.05 9.63
N SER A 583 18.49 -21.82 9.82
CA SER A 583 18.47 -23.28 9.72
C SER A 583 17.61 -23.94 10.80
N SER A 584 17.28 -23.26 11.89
CA SER A 584 16.34 -23.74 12.92
C SER A 584 14.96 -24.02 12.33
N LEU A 585 14.53 -23.18 11.34
CA LEU A 585 13.25 -23.37 10.66
C LEU A 585 13.22 -24.71 9.89
N GLU A 586 14.35 -25.15 9.34
CA GLU A 586 14.44 -26.42 8.61
C GLU A 586 14.30 -27.62 9.55
N LYS A 587 14.78 -27.48 10.82
CA LYS A 587 14.72 -28.51 11.86
C LYS A 587 13.35 -28.65 12.51
N MET A 588 12.42 -27.76 12.24
CA MET A 588 11.04 -27.87 12.72
C MET A 588 10.29 -28.96 11.94
N GLU A 589 9.97 -30.06 12.60
CA GLU A 589 9.32 -31.25 12.03
C GLU A 589 7.80 -31.14 12.07
N ILE A 590 7.21 -30.40 11.13
CA ILE A 590 5.76 -30.19 11.10
C ILE A 590 5.12 -31.21 10.12
N PRO A 591 4.19 -32.07 10.57
CA PRO A 591 3.46 -32.98 9.71
C PRO A 591 2.66 -32.23 8.65
N PHE A 592 2.74 -32.69 7.38
CA PHE A 592 2.02 -32.05 6.28
C PHE A 592 0.56 -32.55 6.22
N LYS A 593 -0.29 -31.98 7.13
CA LYS A 593 -1.71 -32.31 7.28
C LYS A 593 -2.51 -31.04 7.61
N LYS A 594 -3.83 -31.11 7.41
CA LYS A 594 -4.76 -29.99 7.58
C LYS A 594 -4.65 -29.32 8.95
N GLU A 595 -4.59 -30.11 10.03
CA GLU A 595 -4.53 -29.62 11.40
C GLU A 595 -3.26 -28.84 11.75
N TYR A 596 -2.20 -28.96 10.94
CA TYR A 596 -0.91 -28.27 11.12
C TYR A 596 -0.74 -27.09 10.15
N GLN A 597 -1.78 -26.72 9.39
CA GLN A 597 -1.69 -25.75 8.34
C GLN A 597 -1.16 -24.37 8.82
N THR A 598 -1.58 -23.93 10.02
CA THR A 598 -1.10 -22.68 10.64
C THR A 598 0.40 -22.71 10.88
N LEU A 599 0.92 -23.78 11.50
CA LEU A 599 2.35 -23.93 11.77
C LEU A 599 3.17 -23.97 10.47
N LEU A 600 2.69 -24.69 9.46
CA LEU A 600 3.32 -24.75 8.14
C LEU A 600 3.40 -23.38 7.48
N ASN A 601 2.32 -22.59 7.56
CA ASN A 601 2.28 -21.23 7.05
C ASN A 601 3.27 -20.31 7.78
N ASN A 602 3.28 -20.36 9.10
CA ASN A 602 4.11 -19.49 9.93
C ASN A 602 5.60 -19.77 9.75
N LYS A 603 5.97 -21.04 9.61
CA LYS A 603 7.33 -21.43 9.24
C LYS A 603 7.74 -20.84 7.90
N LEU A 604 6.88 -20.91 6.86
CA LEU A 604 7.16 -20.34 5.53
C LEU A 604 7.20 -18.82 5.55
N TYR A 605 6.30 -18.17 6.33
CA TYR A 605 6.36 -16.74 6.61
C TYR A 605 7.73 -16.31 7.15
N ALA A 606 8.23 -17.01 8.18
CA ALA A 606 9.50 -16.67 8.78
C ALA A 606 10.70 -16.90 7.83
N GLN A 607 10.67 -17.94 7.01
CA GLN A 607 11.68 -18.18 5.98
C GLN A 607 11.74 -17.02 4.98
N TYR A 608 10.57 -16.56 4.49
CA TYR A 608 10.49 -15.42 3.58
C TYR A 608 10.89 -14.10 4.25
N TYR A 609 10.46 -13.87 5.50
CA TYR A 609 10.81 -12.65 6.24
C TYR A 609 12.32 -12.48 6.37
N LYS A 610 13.04 -13.56 6.66
CA LYS A 610 14.50 -13.55 6.83
C LYS A 610 15.24 -13.38 5.50
N SER A 611 14.71 -13.89 4.43
CA SER A 611 15.26 -13.75 3.06
C SER A 611 14.12 -13.42 2.10
N PRO A 612 13.79 -12.13 1.91
CA PRO A 612 12.61 -11.70 1.14
C PRO A 612 12.83 -11.90 -0.36
N LYS A 613 13.18 -13.12 -0.74
CA LYS A 613 13.29 -13.59 -2.12
C LYS A 613 12.47 -14.87 -2.26
N LEU A 614 11.34 -14.75 -2.93
CA LEU A 614 10.50 -15.90 -3.21
C LEU A 614 11.21 -16.84 -4.19
N THR A 615 11.39 -18.09 -3.77
CA THR A 615 11.85 -19.15 -4.67
C THR A 615 10.64 -19.89 -5.26
N PRO A 616 10.78 -20.52 -6.44
CA PRO A 616 9.70 -21.35 -7.02
C PRO A 616 9.23 -22.46 -6.05
N ALA A 617 10.17 -23.04 -5.29
CA ALA A 617 9.86 -24.06 -4.29
C ALA A 617 8.98 -23.52 -3.16
N MET A 618 9.25 -22.30 -2.67
CA MET A 618 8.42 -21.66 -1.65
C MET A 618 7.01 -21.34 -2.16
N ALA A 619 6.89 -20.88 -3.39
CA ALA A 619 5.58 -20.61 -4.00
C ALA A 619 4.76 -21.89 -4.14
N GLU A 620 5.38 -22.96 -4.64
CA GLU A 620 4.76 -24.29 -4.73
C GLU A 620 4.35 -24.83 -3.35
N GLN A 621 5.21 -24.65 -2.36
CA GLN A 621 4.94 -25.06 -0.97
C GLN A 621 3.75 -24.28 -0.39
N MET A 622 3.67 -22.97 -0.61
CA MET A 622 2.53 -22.16 -0.17
C MET A 622 1.22 -22.67 -0.77
N THR A 623 1.21 -22.93 -2.07
CA THR A 623 0.04 -23.51 -2.75
C THR A 623 -0.34 -24.88 -2.16
N LYS A 624 0.62 -25.75 -1.87
CA LYS A 624 0.36 -27.05 -1.23
C LYS A 624 -0.23 -26.88 0.17
N ILE A 625 0.29 -25.95 0.95
CA ILE A 625 -0.22 -25.65 2.30
C ILE A 625 -1.65 -25.14 2.21
N TYR A 626 -1.95 -24.22 1.32
CA TYR A 626 -3.30 -23.70 1.12
C TYR A 626 -4.30 -24.82 0.76
N ASN A 627 -3.90 -25.75 -0.10
CA ASN A 627 -4.73 -26.86 -0.54
C ASN A 627 -5.09 -27.86 0.57
N LEU A 628 -4.40 -27.84 1.72
CA LEU A 628 -4.79 -28.64 2.90
C LEU A 628 -6.13 -28.18 3.47
N ASN A 629 -6.43 -26.89 3.40
CA ASN A 629 -7.71 -26.30 3.81
C ASN A 629 -7.94 -24.96 3.10
N THR A 630 -8.63 -25.01 1.97
CA THR A 630 -8.92 -23.83 1.14
C THR A 630 -9.90 -22.82 1.75
N ALA A 631 -10.53 -23.16 2.90
CA ALA A 631 -11.38 -22.25 3.64
C ALA A 631 -10.59 -21.21 4.47
N ASN A 632 -9.27 -21.40 4.63
CA ASN A 632 -8.43 -20.45 5.35
C ASN A 632 -8.19 -19.20 4.51
N GLN A 633 -8.85 -18.11 4.89
CA GLN A 633 -8.83 -16.85 4.18
C GLN A 633 -7.44 -16.17 4.18
N LEU A 634 -6.69 -16.32 5.25
CA LEU A 634 -5.35 -15.75 5.36
C LEU A 634 -4.37 -16.46 4.42
N LEU A 635 -4.46 -17.78 4.33
CA LEU A 635 -3.63 -18.53 3.39
C LEU A 635 -4.02 -18.26 1.92
N MET A 636 -5.28 -17.93 1.65
CA MET A 636 -5.69 -17.44 0.33
C MET A 636 -4.89 -16.18 -0.04
N TYR A 637 -4.75 -15.22 0.89
CA TYR A 637 -3.90 -14.04 0.68
C TYR A 637 -2.44 -14.45 0.43
N ASN A 638 -1.86 -15.28 1.30
CA ASN A 638 -0.46 -15.68 1.17
C ASN A 638 -0.17 -16.42 -0.14
N THR A 639 -1.11 -17.24 -0.61
CA THR A 639 -0.99 -17.90 -1.91
C THR A 639 -1.04 -16.88 -3.05
N THR A 640 -1.97 -15.92 -2.98
CA THR A 640 -2.04 -14.84 -3.99
C THR A 640 -0.77 -13.97 -3.96
N VAL A 641 -0.18 -13.70 -2.80
CA VAL A 641 1.14 -13.05 -2.67
C VAL A 641 2.21 -13.86 -3.39
N ALA A 642 2.25 -15.18 -3.14
CA ALA A 642 3.22 -16.07 -3.80
C ALA A 642 3.03 -16.07 -5.32
N ASP A 643 1.78 -16.14 -5.78
CA ASP A 643 1.44 -16.10 -7.21
C ASP A 643 1.86 -14.76 -7.84
N VAL A 644 1.58 -13.63 -7.20
CA VAL A 644 1.98 -12.31 -7.70
C VAL A 644 3.50 -12.16 -7.73
N LEU A 645 4.22 -12.61 -6.69
CA LEU A 645 5.68 -12.52 -6.65
C LEU A 645 6.34 -13.42 -7.70
N ALA A 646 5.82 -14.63 -7.89
CA ALA A 646 6.34 -15.61 -8.84
C ALA A 646 5.86 -15.36 -10.28
N ALA A 647 4.81 -14.54 -10.48
CA ALA A 647 4.16 -14.37 -11.76
C ALA A 647 5.13 -13.95 -12.87
N THR A 648 5.16 -14.75 -13.91
CA THR A 648 5.63 -14.35 -15.23
C THR A 648 4.39 -14.14 -16.08
N ILE A 649 4.13 -12.91 -16.48
CA ILE A 649 3.00 -12.57 -17.35
C ILE A 649 3.45 -12.85 -18.78
N ASN A 650 2.81 -13.79 -19.45
CA ASN A 650 3.11 -14.16 -20.83
C ASN A 650 2.01 -13.74 -21.81
N THR A 651 0.80 -13.59 -21.33
CA THR A 651 -0.38 -13.24 -22.13
C THR A 651 -1.26 -12.21 -21.40
N THR A 652 -2.11 -11.52 -22.16
CA THR A 652 -3.11 -10.61 -21.59
C THR A 652 -4.16 -11.36 -20.74
N ALA A 653 -4.38 -12.66 -21.02
CA ALA A 653 -5.28 -13.50 -20.23
C ALA A 653 -4.72 -13.77 -18.81
N ASP A 654 -3.40 -13.88 -18.65
CA ASP A 654 -2.77 -14.05 -17.34
C ASP A 654 -3.04 -12.84 -16.45
N ILE A 655 -3.11 -11.63 -17.06
CA ILE A 655 -3.42 -10.38 -16.34
C ILE A 655 -4.81 -10.47 -15.68
N ALA A 656 -5.81 -10.88 -16.45
CA ALA A 656 -7.19 -10.95 -15.95
C ALA A 656 -7.35 -12.00 -14.85
N LYS A 657 -6.69 -13.14 -14.97
CA LYS A 657 -6.76 -14.24 -13.99
C LYS A 657 -6.22 -13.82 -12.64
N THR A 658 -4.97 -13.34 -12.59
CA THR A 658 -4.33 -12.93 -11.32
C THR A 658 -5.03 -11.72 -10.72
N GLN A 659 -5.51 -10.78 -11.55
CA GLN A 659 -6.30 -9.66 -11.06
C GLN A 659 -7.60 -10.12 -10.38
N ALA A 660 -8.29 -11.09 -10.94
CA ALA A 660 -9.51 -11.64 -10.35
C ALA A 660 -9.25 -12.29 -8.98
N ASP A 661 -8.11 -12.93 -8.79
CA ASP A 661 -7.74 -13.50 -7.50
C ASP A 661 -7.40 -12.41 -6.46
N ILE A 662 -6.72 -11.35 -6.87
CA ILE A 662 -6.49 -10.16 -6.01
C ILE A 662 -7.83 -9.50 -5.64
N ASP A 663 -8.74 -9.33 -6.60
CA ASP A 663 -10.02 -8.65 -6.39
C ASP A 663 -10.92 -9.42 -5.39
N LYS A 664 -10.83 -10.76 -5.33
CA LYS A 664 -11.51 -11.57 -4.31
C LYS A 664 -11.05 -11.21 -2.89
N LEU A 665 -9.78 -10.84 -2.71
CA LEU A 665 -9.23 -10.52 -1.40
C LEU A 665 -9.83 -9.27 -0.78
N TYR A 666 -10.31 -8.31 -1.57
CA TYR A 666 -11.00 -7.12 -1.05
C TYR A 666 -12.32 -7.43 -0.32
N GLY A 667 -12.91 -8.59 -0.60
CA GLY A 667 -14.09 -9.09 0.07
C GLY A 667 -13.82 -9.91 1.34
N VAL A 668 -12.56 -10.07 1.74
CA VAL A 668 -12.16 -10.93 2.86
C VAL A 668 -11.91 -10.10 4.12
N PRO A 669 -12.81 -10.16 5.14
CA PRO A 669 -12.70 -9.32 6.34
C PRO A 669 -11.42 -9.54 7.17
N ALA A 670 -10.87 -10.76 7.12
CA ALA A 670 -9.66 -11.12 7.86
C ALA A 670 -8.38 -10.48 7.30
N ILE A 671 -8.43 -9.89 6.09
CA ILE A 671 -7.25 -9.33 5.43
C ILE A 671 -7.37 -7.81 5.41
N PRO A 672 -6.41 -7.09 6.01
CA PRO A 672 -6.39 -5.64 5.98
C PRO A 672 -6.34 -5.11 4.54
N LYS A 673 -7.20 -4.13 4.22
CA LYS A 673 -7.32 -3.56 2.88
C LYS A 673 -6.01 -2.96 2.36
N ASP A 674 -5.21 -2.34 3.23
CA ASP A 674 -3.90 -1.79 2.90
C ASP A 674 -2.93 -2.87 2.38
N ARG A 675 -3.00 -4.09 2.92
CA ARG A 675 -2.21 -5.23 2.44
C ARG A 675 -2.61 -5.67 1.04
N VAL A 676 -3.92 -5.70 0.78
CA VAL A 676 -4.44 -6.02 -0.56
C VAL A 676 -4.07 -4.91 -1.54
N ASN A 677 -4.13 -3.64 -1.12
CA ASN A 677 -3.71 -2.51 -1.92
C ASN A 677 -2.22 -2.60 -2.32
N SER A 678 -1.33 -2.88 -1.38
CA SER A 678 0.10 -3.05 -1.68
C SER A 678 0.35 -4.22 -2.63
N LEU A 679 -0.33 -5.35 -2.43
CA LEU A 679 -0.25 -6.50 -3.32
C LEU A 679 -0.73 -6.16 -4.74
N ASN A 680 -1.86 -5.48 -4.84
CA ASN A 680 -2.43 -5.06 -6.12
C ASN A 680 -1.50 -4.08 -6.85
N LEU A 681 -0.93 -3.11 -6.14
CA LEU A 681 0.03 -2.17 -6.71
C LEU A 681 1.26 -2.88 -7.29
N GLU A 682 1.88 -3.78 -6.54
CA GLU A 682 3.02 -4.55 -7.04
C GLU A 682 2.66 -5.33 -8.30
N TYR A 683 1.45 -5.88 -8.33
CA TYR A 683 0.95 -6.55 -9.51
C TYR A 683 0.76 -5.61 -10.69
N GLN A 684 0.17 -4.40 -10.49
CA GLN A 684 0.01 -3.41 -11.55
C GLN A 684 1.36 -3.00 -12.15
N PHE A 685 2.42 -2.85 -11.35
CA PHE A 685 3.74 -2.55 -11.87
C PHE A 685 4.29 -3.68 -12.75
N LYS A 686 4.07 -4.94 -12.37
CA LYS A 686 4.44 -6.08 -13.23
C LYS A 686 3.66 -6.08 -14.54
N VAL A 687 2.37 -5.76 -14.49
CA VAL A 687 1.52 -5.61 -15.69
C VAL A 687 2.06 -4.51 -16.60
N ILE A 688 2.41 -3.35 -16.07
CA ILE A 688 3.00 -2.26 -16.86
C ILE A 688 4.31 -2.72 -17.52
N ASN A 689 5.21 -3.32 -16.75
CA ASN A 689 6.48 -3.81 -17.27
C ASN A 689 6.29 -4.81 -18.41
N TYR A 690 5.30 -5.69 -18.32
CA TYR A 690 4.95 -6.60 -19.41
C TYR A 690 4.37 -5.85 -20.61
N LEU A 691 3.40 -4.96 -20.42
CA LEU A 691 2.76 -4.20 -21.51
C LEU A 691 3.76 -3.32 -22.27
N ASP A 692 4.78 -2.81 -21.59
CA ASP A 692 5.85 -2.03 -22.23
C ASP A 692 6.69 -2.86 -23.21
N THR A 693 6.74 -4.18 -23.06
CA THR A 693 7.42 -5.08 -24.00
C THR A 693 6.60 -5.36 -25.26
N LEU A 694 5.31 -5.06 -25.23
CA LEU A 694 4.40 -5.36 -26.33
C LEU A 694 4.33 -4.23 -27.36
N PRO A 695 3.99 -4.53 -28.62
CA PRO A 695 3.74 -3.50 -29.64
C PRO A 695 2.59 -2.57 -29.21
N VAL A 696 2.75 -1.27 -29.45
CA VAL A 696 1.71 -0.28 -29.17
C VAL A 696 0.55 -0.46 -30.15
N ASN A 697 -0.61 -0.86 -29.64
CA ASN A 697 -1.87 -0.95 -30.37
C ASN A 697 -3.04 -0.51 -29.47
N THR A 698 -4.26 -0.55 -29.98
CA THR A 698 -5.45 -0.12 -29.21
C THR A 698 -5.66 -0.96 -27.95
N GLU A 699 -5.47 -2.26 -28.02
CA GLU A 699 -5.65 -3.17 -26.89
C GLU A 699 -4.61 -2.91 -25.80
N THR A 700 -3.32 -2.95 -26.14
CA THR A 700 -2.23 -2.70 -25.17
C THR A 700 -2.32 -1.31 -24.56
N THR A 701 -2.71 -0.29 -25.34
CA THR A 701 -2.92 1.07 -24.85
C THR A 701 -4.11 1.13 -23.87
N THR A 702 -5.21 0.45 -24.18
CA THR A 702 -6.38 0.40 -23.27
C THR A 702 -6.04 -0.28 -21.97
N LEU A 703 -5.34 -1.43 -22.01
CA LEU A 703 -4.87 -2.13 -20.83
C LEU A 703 -3.91 -1.27 -19.99
N LEU A 704 -2.97 -0.61 -20.63
CA LEU A 704 -2.03 0.28 -19.95
C LEU A 704 -2.75 1.43 -19.22
N ASN A 705 -3.68 2.10 -19.90
CA ASN A 705 -4.46 3.18 -19.31
C ASN A 705 -5.33 2.69 -18.13
N SER A 706 -5.95 1.51 -18.26
CA SER A 706 -6.72 0.92 -17.16
C SER A 706 -5.83 0.55 -15.96
N THR A 707 -4.62 0.08 -16.22
CA THR A 707 -3.63 -0.24 -15.19
C THR A 707 -3.19 1.03 -14.42
N TYR A 708 -2.92 2.13 -15.14
CA TYR A 708 -2.63 3.41 -14.49
C TYR A 708 -3.81 3.96 -13.70
N ALA A 709 -5.02 3.85 -14.23
CA ALA A 709 -6.22 4.26 -13.50
C ALA A 709 -6.38 3.47 -12.19
N LYS A 710 -6.09 2.17 -12.23
CA LYS A 710 -6.13 1.30 -11.04
C LYS A 710 -5.08 1.68 -10.00
N ILE A 711 -3.85 1.99 -10.41
CA ILE A 711 -2.81 2.49 -9.50
C ILE A 711 -3.26 3.79 -8.83
N LYS A 712 -3.80 4.74 -9.60
CA LYS A 712 -4.29 6.01 -9.06
C LYS A 712 -5.47 5.82 -8.11
N GLU A 713 -6.38 4.89 -8.41
CA GLU A 713 -7.50 4.52 -7.52
C GLU A 713 -6.99 3.97 -6.19
N ILE A 714 -6.05 3.02 -6.22
CA ILE A 714 -5.49 2.39 -5.01
C ILE A 714 -4.72 3.41 -4.17
N ARG A 715 -3.98 4.33 -4.82
CA ARG A 715 -3.15 5.36 -4.17
C ARG A 715 -3.84 6.72 -4.03
N ASN A 716 -5.14 6.77 -4.18
CA ASN A 716 -5.92 7.94 -3.78
C ASN A 716 -5.90 8.15 -2.25
N GLU A 717 -5.41 7.17 -1.52
CA GLU A 717 -5.19 7.21 -0.09
C GLU A 717 -3.83 7.85 0.24
N LYS A 718 -3.71 8.39 1.44
CA LYS A 718 -2.50 9.03 1.96
C LYS A 718 -1.31 8.08 1.94
N MET A 719 -0.21 8.50 1.33
CA MET A 719 1.06 7.78 1.42
C MET A 719 1.60 7.87 2.86
N ASP A 720 2.22 6.79 3.32
CA ASP A 720 2.76 6.66 4.68
C ASP A 720 4.06 7.45 4.91
N SER A 721 4.78 7.79 3.85
CA SER A 721 6.03 8.54 3.95
C SER A 721 6.39 9.30 2.67
N TRP A 722 7.11 10.41 2.84
CA TRP A 722 7.63 11.16 1.69
C TRP A 722 8.56 10.31 0.81
N LYS A 723 9.28 9.32 1.39
CA LYS A 723 10.19 8.44 0.63
C LYS A 723 9.44 7.56 -0.35
N ASN A 724 8.32 6.98 0.09
CA ASN A 724 7.48 6.16 -0.77
C ASN A 724 6.74 7.02 -1.81
N ALA A 725 6.24 8.19 -1.40
CA ALA A 725 5.63 9.16 -2.32
C ALA A 725 6.61 9.59 -3.41
N PHE A 726 7.85 9.89 -3.06
CA PHE A 726 8.88 10.32 -4.01
C PHE A 726 9.28 9.21 -5.00
N LYS A 727 9.41 7.98 -4.52
CA LYS A 727 9.68 6.82 -5.40
C LYS A 727 8.57 6.62 -6.42
N LEU A 728 7.31 6.64 -5.96
CA LEU A 728 6.16 6.50 -6.85
C LEU A 728 6.05 7.68 -7.82
N ALA A 729 6.26 8.91 -7.36
CA ALA A 729 6.32 10.09 -8.20
C ALA A 729 7.41 9.97 -9.27
N SER A 730 8.60 9.52 -8.90
CA SER A 730 9.70 9.28 -9.84
C SER A 730 9.36 8.24 -10.92
N TYR A 731 8.59 7.20 -10.56
CA TYR A 731 8.07 6.23 -11.53
C TYR A 731 7.13 6.88 -12.54
N PHE A 732 6.16 7.69 -12.07
CA PHE A 732 5.22 8.37 -12.94
C PHE A 732 5.87 9.51 -13.76
N ASN A 733 6.95 10.13 -13.26
CA ASN A 733 7.75 11.09 -14.03
C ASN A 733 8.31 10.47 -15.32
N LYS A 734 8.81 9.24 -15.26
CA LYS A 734 9.26 8.49 -16.44
C LYS A 734 8.14 8.26 -17.46
N ARG A 735 6.90 8.41 -17.05
CA ARG A 735 5.70 8.23 -17.86
C ARG A 735 5.03 9.54 -18.23
N HIS A 736 5.70 10.67 -17.97
CA HIS A 736 5.21 12.02 -18.25
C HIS A 736 3.86 12.36 -17.57
N ASP A 737 3.52 11.69 -16.47
CA ASP A 737 2.35 12.02 -15.65
C ASP A 737 2.77 12.92 -14.48
N TYR A 738 3.19 14.13 -14.81
CA TYR A 738 3.77 15.09 -13.88
C TYR A 738 2.78 15.57 -12.82
N MET A 739 1.49 15.69 -13.21
CA MET A 739 0.45 16.12 -12.26
C MET A 739 0.20 15.11 -11.16
N TYR A 740 0.13 13.83 -11.51
CA TYR A 740 0.00 12.79 -10.50
C TYR A 740 1.25 12.69 -9.62
N SER A 741 2.43 12.84 -10.23
CA SER A 741 3.70 12.89 -9.48
C SER A 741 3.72 14.03 -8.46
N LEU A 742 3.28 15.23 -8.84
CA LEU A 742 3.16 16.38 -7.95
C LEU A 742 2.15 16.11 -6.83
N SER A 743 0.99 15.54 -7.16
CA SER A 743 -0.05 15.23 -6.15
C SER A 743 0.45 14.27 -5.06
N LEU A 744 1.32 13.33 -5.42
CA LEU A 744 1.95 12.42 -4.46
C LEU A 744 2.96 13.13 -3.55
N MET A 745 3.68 14.13 -4.07
CA MET A 745 4.74 14.83 -3.35
C MET A 745 4.22 16.00 -2.50
N THR A 746 3.17 16.66 -2.97
CA THR A 746 2.61 17.88 -2.35
C THR A 746 2.32 17.74 -0.85
N PRO A 747 1.75 16.64 -0.33
CA PRO A 747 1.45 16.48 1.09
C PRO A 747 2.66 16.57 2.02
N PHE A 748 3.85 16.37 1.47
CA PHE A 748 5.10 16.28 2.25
C PHE A 748 5.97 17.52 2.16
N LEU A 749 5.54 18.60 1.49
CA LEU A 749 6.33 19.83 1.39
C LEU A 749 6.58 20.53 2.74
N ASP A 750 5.78 20.21 3.76
CA ASP A 750 5.96 20.71 5.13
C ASP A 750 6.80 19.78 6.02
N ASP A 751 7.19 18.61 5.55
CA ASP A 751 8.02 17.68 6.30
C ASP A 751 9.47 18.14 6.31
N PRO A 752 10.05 18.51 7.47
CA PRO A 752 11.42 19.01 7.54
C PRO A 752 12.48 17.98 7.14
N THR A 753 12.10 16.71 7.06
CA THR A 753 13.02 15.59 6.75
C THR A 753 13.14 15.28 5.26
N ILE A 754 12.38 15.97 4.40
CA ILE A 754 12.45 15.76 2.95
C ILE A 754 13.86 16.03 2.42
N SER A 755 14.28 15.19 1.48
CA SER A 755 15.61 15.33 0.88
C SER A 755 15.69 16.51 -0.10
N GLU A 756 16.90 16.98 -0.32
CA GLU A 756 17.19 17.97 -1.36
C GLU A 756 16.67 17.49 -2.73
N ASP A 757 16.90 16.23 -3.11
CA ASP A 757 16.44 15.66 -4.38
C ASP A 757 14.90 15.68 -4.50
N PHE A 758 14.17 15.53 -3.40
CA PHE A 758 12.71 15.67 -3.39
C PHE A 758 12.31 17.10 -3.76
N ILE A 759 12.91 18.10 -3.10
CA ILE A 759 12.58 19.52 -3.32
C ILE A 759 12.87 19.90 -4.77
N PHE A 760 14.05 19.59 -5.29
CA PHE A 760 14.46 19.95 -6.65
C PHE A 760 13.63 19.22 -7.71
N SER A 761 13.25 17.95 -7.48
CA SER A 761 12.33 17.25 -8.35
C SER A 761 10.95 17.90 -8.35
N TYR A 762 10.45 18.33 -7.18
CA TYR A 762 9.17 19.03 -7.09
C TYR A 762 9.20 20.34 -7.88
N VAL A 763 10.24 21.17 -7.69
CA VAL A 763 10.43 22.43 -8.41
C VAL A 763 10.42 22.19 -9.92
N SER A 764 11.21 21.22 -10.40
CA SER A 764 11.29 20.95 -11.83
C SER A 764 9.97 20.46 -12.42
N LEU A 765 9.24 19.60 -11.70
CA LEU A 765 7.92 19.10 -12.12
C LEU A 765 6.89 20.22 -12.16
N ALA A 766 6.83 21.03 -11.09
CA ALA A 766 5.86 22.12 -10.99
C ALA A 766 6.09 23.22 -12.02
N ALA A 767 7.31 23.36 -12.53
CA ALA A 767 7.65 24.33 -13.57
C ALA A 767 7.03 24.05 -14.94
N HIS A 768 6.54 22.82 -15.20
CA HIS A 768 6.12 22.39 -16.53
C HIS A 768 4.69 22.77 -16.92
N ARG A 769 3.90 23.24 -15.97
CA ARG A 769 2.51 23.61 -16.21
C ARG A 769 2.16 24.93 -15.55
N GLU A 770 1.39 25.67 -16.25
CA GLU A 770 0.91 26.97 -15.78
C GLU A 770 0.17 26.88 -14.45
N GLU A 771 -0.70 25.89 -14.30
CA GLU A 771 -1.48 25.67 -13.08
C GLU A 771 -0.57 25.42 -11.86
N THR A 772 0.60 24.83 -12.08
CA THR A 772 1.51 24.46 -11.02
C THR A 772 2.56 25.53 -10.75
N TYR A 773 3.20 26.10 -11.76
CA TYR A 773 4.20 27.16 -11.49
C TYR A 773 3.58 28.48 -11.01
N LEU A 774 2.32 28.76 -11.32
CA LEU A 774 1.61 29.91 -10.77
C LEU A 774 1.06 29.68 -9.36
N SER A 775 1.17 28.48 -8.81
CA SER A 775 0.68 28.18 -7.46
C SER A 775 1.64 28.68 -6.37
N GLY A 776 1.09 28.99 -5.19
CA GLY A 776 1.89 29.32 -4.00
C GLY A 776 2.76 28.14 -3.52
N LEU A 777 2.43 26.90 -3.92
CA LEU A 777 3.22 25.71 -3.61
C LEU A 777 4.55 25.71 -4.37
N PHE A 778 4.55 26.19 -5.61
CA PHE A 778 5.78 26.36 -6.37
C PHE A 778 6.71 27.38 -5.71
N THR A 779 6.16 28.54 -5.32
CA THR A 779 6.90 29.56 -4.56
C THR A 779 7.49 29.00 -3.28
N LYS A 780 6.71 28.23 -2.53
CA LYS A 780 7.16 27.54 -1.32
C LYS A 780 8.30 26.57 -1.61
N ALA A 781 8.15 25.76 -2.65
CA ALA A 781 9.19 24.80 -3.03
C ALA A 781 10.49 25.51 -3.48
N LEU A 782 10.38 26.65 -4.20
CA LEU A 782 11.53 27.49 -4.52
C LEU A 782 12.22 28.02 -3.27
N GLN A 783 11.49 28.52 -2.29
CA GLN A 783 12.08 28.97 -1.02
C GLN A 783 12.79 27.82 -0.31
N LEU A 784 12.18 26.64 -0.22
CA LEU A 784 12.83 25.46 0.34
C LEU A 784 14.11 25.08 -0.43
N ALA A 785 14.11 25.25 -1.75
CA ALA A 785 15.29 24.99 -2.58
C ALA A 785 16.41 26.01 -2.32
N VAL A 786 16.09 27.30 -2.15
CA VAL A 786 17.04 28.34 -1.70
C VAL A 786 17.67 27.95 -0.37
N ASP A 787 16.83 27.61 0.61
CA ASP A 787 17.28 27.28 1.98
C ASP A 787 18.18 26.03 2.02
N ARG A 788 18.01 25.11 1.07
CA ARG A 788 18.81 23.87 0.99
C ARG A 788 20.07 24.03 0.15
N ASN A 789 19.97 24.59 -1.04
CA ASN A 789 21.10 24.71 -1.97
C ASN A 789 20.82 25.72 -3.09
N THR A 790 21.10 26.99 -2.85
CA THR A 790 20.90 28.07 -3.82
C THR A 790 21.68 27.86 -5.13
N ALA A 791 22.92 27.37 -5.06
CA ALA A 791 23.73 27.15 -6.27
C ALA A 791 23.09 26.08 -7.19
N ARG A 792 22.58 25.00 -6.62
CA ARG A 792 21.82 23.98 -7.37
C ARG A 792 20.54 24.55 -7.97
N LEU A 793 19.82 25.37 -7.18
CA LEU A 793 18.62 26.03 -7.67
C LEU A 793 18.92 26.88 -8.91
N CYS A 794 19.93 27.74 -8.86
CA CYS A 794 20.25 28.60 -9.99
C CYS A 794 20.65 27.81 -11.24
N GLY A 795 21.45 26.73 -11.08
CA GLY A 795 21.76 25.81 -12.17
C GLY A 795 20.55 25.00 -12.67
N LEU A 796 19.49 24.82 -11.85
CA LEU A 796 18.24 24.24 -12.29
C LEU A 796 17.38 25.28 -13.05
N ILE A 797 17.25 26.51 -12.55
CA ILE A 797 16.44 27.58 -13.16
C ILE A 797 16.82 27.80 -14.62
N ASP A 798 18.12 27.77 -14.96
CA ASP A 798 18.60 27.91 -16.33
C ASP A 798 18.08 26.81 -17.29
N LYS A 799 17.62 25.71 -16.73
CA LYS A 799 17.07 24.56 -17.47
C LYS A 799 15.54 24.52 -17.47
N LEU A 800 14.90 25.30 -16.64
CA LEU A 800 13.44 25.31 -16.54
C LEU A 800 12.80 26.26 -17.57
N PRO A 801 11.49 26.11 -17.86
CA PRO A 801 10.76 27.04 -18.68
C PRO A 801 10.83 28.47 -18.15
N THR A 802 11.12 29.45 -19.01
CA THR A 802 11.22 30.85 -18.59
C THR A 802 9.89 31.43 -18.13
N CYS A 803 8.77 30.84 -18.54
CA CYS A 803 7.43 31.26 -18.10
C CYS A 803 7.16 31.08 -16.59
N ILE A 804 8.01 30.37 -15.84
CA ILE A 804 7.93 30.35 -14.38
C ILE A 804 8.06 31.75 -13.77
N LEU A 805 8.69 32.68 -14.48
CA LEU A 805 8.81 34.10 -14.08
C LEU A 805 7.49 34.87 -14.19
N GLU A 806 6.44 34.25 -14.69
CA GLU A 806 5.06 34.76 -14.61
C GLU A 806 4.51 34.73 -13.18
N ASN A 807 5.04 33.88 -12.33
CA ASN A 807 4.75 33.90 -10.89
C ASN A 807 5.60 34.98 -10.23
N GLU A 808 4.99 36.05 -9.75
CA GLU A 808 5.68 37.22 -9.20
C GLU A 808 6.52 36.93 -7.97
N GLU A 809 6.04 36.05 -7.09
CA GLU A 809 6.79 35.70 -5.89
C GLU A 809 7.98 34.79 -6.29
N ALA A 810 7.78 33.86 -7.21
CA ALA A 810 8.84 33.05 -7.77
C ALA A 810 9.89 33.93 -8.49
N LYS A 811 9.44 34.91 -9.27
CA LYS A 811 10.30 35.89 -9.93
C LYS A 811 11.17 36.67 -8.94
N LYS A 812 10.59 37.17 -7.85
CA LYS A 812 11.35 37.89 -6.79
C LYS A 812 12.46 37.01 -6.23
N ILE A 813 12.15 35.73 -5.94
CA ILE A 813 13.13 34.77 -5.41
C ILE A 813 14.25 34.54 -6.43
N ILE A 814 13.86 34.18 -7.65
CA ILE A 814 14.81 33.84 -8.72
C ILE A 814 15.73 35.02 -9.07
N CYS A 815 15.13 36.21 -9.21
CA CYS A 815 15.90 37.41 -9.56
C CYS A 815 16.83 37.90 -8.45
N LYS A 816 16.44 37.66 -7.17
CA LYS A 816 17.27 38.00 -6.03
C LYS A 816 18.45 37.04 -5.84
N GLU A 817 18.18 35.74 -6.03
CA GLU A 817 19.13 34.69 -5.64
C GLU A 817 19.98 34.17 -6.82
N CYS A 818 19.48 34.27 -8.07
CA CYS A 818 20.10 33.63 -9.23
C CYS A 818 20.42 34.57 -10.38
N LYS A 819 19.87 35.79 -10.44
CA LYS A 819 20.08 36.75 -11.55
C LYS A 819 20.63 38.16 -11.05
#